data_e623570d7e4d2e9f4b4e91d0bbf6049f
#
_entry.id   e623570d7e4d2e9f4b4e91d0bbf6049f
#
_cell.length_a   1.000
_cell.length_b   1.000
_cell.length_c   1.000
_cell.angle_alpha   90.00
_cell.angle_beta   90.00
_cell.angle_gamma   90.00
#
_symmetry.space_group_name_H-M   'P 1'
#
loop_
_entity.id
_entity.type
_entity.pdbx_description
1 polymer ?
#
loop_
_entity_poly.entity_id
_entity_poly.type
_entity_poly.pdbx_seq_one_letter_code
_entity_poly.pdbx_strand_id
1 'polypeptide(L)'
;MTRDRLELFLASFLMLFVELVLIRWAGAYVVYLSYFANFILLGSFLGIGIGFLRAHKQPDLFHYAPVVLALFLGLVIGFPATIDRTGGDLVYFGVQTRGLPVWLMLPFVFIATALTMTTVAHGVATRFARFPALEAYRLDILGSIAGIVTFSGLALAGLNPIAWGVVIAALFIVLFHPPNLMQWVAVASVVAVLVIGALSADTIWSPYYRLQIGHRDDTTFIDANGVPHQTAVPVGSDPDYDLIYKRLASPPSRVLVIGAGNGNDVATALAHGAQSVDAVEIDPKLMGIGVEFHPSHPYQDPHVHRIIDDGRAFLERTHNSYDLIIFALPDSLTLLAGQSALRLESYLFTEQAFEAARDHLAPGGAFAMYNFYREQWLADRLAGTLTGVFGNRPCFDLGQKVGTDVGQFSVFVDGSDQSSLRCSTVWDPDGRTVVAPAVDDRPFLYLRSRTIPGKYLATLFLVLLASLIGVWTAGGAFKPMARYVDLFFMGAAFLLLETKAVVQFALLFGTTWFVNALVFAGVLAIVLLAIEVERRIHIGRPLLLFGLLFLGLLVALLVPTDALLGFSVVPRFLLATTLAFFPIFVANLIFAERFRDTADPTAAFGANLLGAMLGGTLEYLSLLVGFRALLFVVAALYLVAYLTRPRTGQTQGEGATTPVAAGAAAEAITGSG
;
A
#
# COMPACT_ATOMS: atom_id res chain seq x y z
N MET A 1 8.10 34.34 4.91
CA MET A 1 9.07 33.32 4.47
C MET A 1 9.94 33.94 3.41
N THR A 2 11.28 33.80 3.47
CA THR A 2 12.15 34.30 2.38
C THR A 2 11.89 33.47 1.11
N ARG A 3 12.22 34.02 -0.08
CA ARG A 3 12.01 33.34 -1.36
C ARG A 3 12.69 31.95 -1.39
N ASP A 4 13.95 31.86 -0.94
CA ASP A 4 14.67 30.57 -0.93
C ASP A 4 14.01 29.53 -0.04
N ARG A 5 13.47 29.92 1.13
CA ARG A 5 12.72 29.00 2.01
C ARG A 5 11.45 28.49 1.35
N LEU A 6 10.76 29.36 0.59
CA LEU A 6 9.57 28.96 -0.16
C LEU A 6 9.93 28.01 -1.29
N GLU A 7 11.03 28.27 -2.02
CA GLU A 7 11.50 27.42 -3.11
C GLU A 7 11.85 26.00 -2.62
N LEU A 8 12.53 25.88 -1.46
CA LEU A 8 12.83 24.55 -0.90
C LEU A 8 11.54 23.82 -0.47
N PHE A 9 10.67 24.51 0.28
CA PHE A 9 9.37 23.93 0.69
C PHE A 9 8.55 23.45 -0.50
N LEU A 10 8.43 24.24 -1.57
CA LEU A 10 7.66 23.88 -2.76
C LEU A 10 8.33 22.77 -3.58
N ALA A 11 9.67 22.70 -3.59
CA ALA A 11 10.39 21.62 -4.28
C ALA A 11 10.19 20.27 -3.57
N SER A 12 10.24 20.25 -2.25
CA SER A 12 9.95 19.06 -1.43
C SER A 12 8.48 18.65 -1.50
N PHE A 13 7.57 19.64 -1.49
CA PHE A 13 6.16 19.40 -1.76
C PHE A 13 5.98 18.69 -3.12
N LEU A 14 6.59 19.22 -4.20
CA LEU A 14 6.52 18.63 -5.53
C LEU A 14 7.06 17.21 -5.54
N MET A 15 8.16 16.95 -4.82
CA MET A 15 8.81 15.64 -4.79
C MET A 15 7.87 14.55 -4.27
N LEU A 16 7.29 14.73 -3.10
CA LEU A 16 6.38 13.76 -2.51
C LEU A 16 5.03 13.69 -3.24
N PHE A 17 4.54 14.83 -3.72
CA PHE A 17 3.33 14.85 -4.52
C PHE A 17 3.49 14.04 -5.82
N VAL A 18 4.62 14.21 -6.54
CA VAL A 18 4.93 13.43 -7.75
C VAL A 18 5.08 11.95 -7.43
N GLU A 19 5.75 11.60 -6.35
CA GLU A 19 5.88 10.20 -5.91
C GLU A 19 4.53 9.51 -5.77
N LEU A 20 3.58 10.13 -5.05
CA LEU A 20 2.23 9.58 -4.89
C LEU A 20 1.47 9.52 -6.22
N VAL A 21 1.67 10.50 -7.10
CA VAL A 21 1.14 10.46 -8.47
C VAL A 21 1.70 9.26 -9.23
N LEU A 22 3.01 8.97 -9.14
CA LEU A 22 3.63 7.84 -9.84
C LEU A 22 3.08 6.50 -9.32
N ILE A 23 2.96 6.34 -8.00
CA ILE A 23 2.38 5.15 -7.37
C ILE A 23 0.95 4.93 -7.89
N ARG A 24 0.14 5.98 -7.84
CA ARG A 24 -1.28 5.89 -8.21
C ARG A 24 -1.47 5.69 -9.71
N TRP A 25 -0.67 6.39 -10.54
CA TRP A 25 -0.73 6.30 -11.99
C TRP A 25 -0.25 4.95 -12.51
N ALA A 26 0.94 4.52 -12.10
CA ALA A 26 1.48 3.26 -12.57
C ALA A 26 0.62 2.06 -12.11
N GLY A 27 0.13 2.06 -10.87
CA GLY A 27 -0.77 1.03 -10.37
C GLY A 27 -2.11 0.94 -11.11
N ALA A 28 -2.56 2.06 -11.72
CA ALA A 28 -3.80 2.09 -12.49
C ALA A 28 -3.69 1.50 -13.91
N TYR A 29 -2.48 1.36 -14.45
CA TYR A 29 -2.25 0.92 -15.82
C TYR A 29 -1.39 -0.34 -15.94
N VAL A 30 -0.67 -0.72 -14.88
CA VAL A 30 0.29 -1.84 -14.91
C VAL A 30 -0.09 -2.88 -13.89
N VAL A 31 -0.87 -3.87 -14.31
CA VAL A 31 -1.39 -4.94 -13.43
C VAL A 31 -0.30 -5.71 -12.69
N TYR A 32 0.90 -5.83 -13.24
CA TYR A 32 2.01 -6.51 -12.57
C TYR A 32 2.39 -5.89 -11.23
N LEU A 33 2.11 -4.60 -11.04
CA LEU A 33 2.34 -3.90 -9.77
C LEU A 33 1.40 -4.37 -8.65
N SER A 34 0.30 -5.07 -9.00
CA SER A 34 -0.57 -5.74 -8.01
C SER A 34 0.13 -6.88 -7.23
N TYR A 35 1.33 -7.27 -7.64
CA TYR A 35 2.12 -8.31 -6.99
C TYR A 35 3.34 -7.76 -6.24
N PHE A 36 3.71 -6.47 -6.47
CA PHE A 36 4.89 -5.85 -5.90
C PHE A 36 4.53 -4.55 -5.21
N ALA A 37 4.21 -4.63 -3.93
CA ALA A 37 3.66 -3.54 -3.14
C ALA A 37 4.52 -2.28 -3.12
N ASN A 38 5.79 -2.44 -2.83
CA ASN A 38 6.73 -1.34 -2.63
C ASN A 38 7.62 -1.04 -3.85
N PHE A 39 7.24 -1.51 -5.03
CA PHE A 39 8.11 -1.47 -6.22
C PHE A 39 8.38 -0.04 -6.71
N ILE A 40 7.31 0.75 -6.86
CA ILE A 40 7.42 2.18 -7.26
C ILE A 40 8.14 2.95 -6.16
N LEU A 41 7.83 2.67 -4.91
CA LEU A 41 8.45 3.25 -3.75
C LEU A 41 9.97 3.03 -3.74
N LEU A 42 10.44 1.79 -3.91
CA LEU A 42 11.88 1.50 -4.01
C LEU A 42 12.53 2.23 -5.18
N GLY A 43 11.84 2.34 -6.32
CA GLY A 43 12.29 3.15 -7.44
C GLY A 43 12.40 4.64 -7.10
N SER A 44 11.41 5.17 -6.37
CA SER A 44 11.42 6.56 -5.86
C SER A 44 12.57 6.80 -4.89
N PHE A 45 12.76 5.92 -3.92
CA PHE A 45 13.89 5.98 -2.97
C PHE A 45 15.24 6.02 -3.67
N LEU A 46 15.44 5.08 -4.58
CA LEU A 46 16.67 5.04 -5.34
C LEU A 46 16.87 6.37 -6.12
N GLY A 47 15.80 6.86 -6.74
CA GLY A 47 15.83 8.10 -7.49
C GLY A 47 16.12 9.32 -6.62
N ILE A 48 15.43 9.45 -5.49
CA ILE A 48 15.68 10.52 -4.51
C ILE A 48 17.13 10.47 -4.05
N GLY A 49 17.59 9.30 -3.63
CA GLY A 49 18.97 9.12 -3.18
C GLY A 49 20.01 9.49 -4.24
N ILE A 50 19.82 9.08 -5.49
CA ILE A 50 20.71 9.45 -6.61
C ILE A 50 20.66 10.95 -6.85
N GLY A 51 19.50 11.59 -6.78
CA GLY A 51 19.33 13.04 -6.94
C GLY A 51 20.15 13.83 -5.91
N PHE A 52 20.08 13.43 -4.65
CA PHE A 52 20.87 14.03 -3.57
C PHE A 52 22.38 13.75 -3.70
N LEU A 53 22.79 12.53 -4.04
CA LEU A 53 24.21 12.20 -4.29
C LEU A 53 24.83 13.01 -5.43
N ARG A 54 23.99 13.54 -6.32
CA ARG A 54 24.41 14.37 -7.46
C ARG A 54 24.22 15.87 -7.27
N ALA A 55 23.77 16.33 -6.10
CA ALA A 55 23.42 17.73 -5.81
C ALA A 55 24.46 18.76 -6.27
N HIS A 56 25.75 18.43 -6.20
CA HIS A 56 26.85 19.31 -6.57
C HIS A 56 27.41 19.07 -7.98
N LYS A 57 26.83 18.15 -8.75
CA LYS A 57 27.30 17.78 -10.10
C LYS A 57 26.48 18.49 -11.18
N GLN A 58 27.16 19.00 -12.18
CA GLN A 58 26.54 19.53 -13.42
C GLN A 58 26.21 18.38 -14.39
N PRO A 59 25.17 18.46 -15.22
CA PRO A 59 24.20 19.57 -15.33
C PRO A 59 23.13 19.55 -14.24
N ASP A 60 22.40 20.67 -14.07
CA ASP A 60 21.21 20.73 -13.23
C ASP A 60 20.08 19.87 -13.82
N LEU A 61 19.85 18.73 -13.21
CA LEU A 61 18.88 17.73 -13.70
C LEU A 61 17.43 18.17 -13.51
N PHE A 62 17.14 19.10 -12.59
CA PHE A 62 15.78 19.56 -12.32
C PHE A 62 15.11 20.17 -13.55
N HIS A 63 15.89 20.80 -14.43
CA HIS A 63 15.39 21.37 -15.68
C HIS A 63 14.73 20.33 -16.61
N TYR A 64 15.12 19.05 -16.50
CA TYR A 64 14.57 17.95 -17.29
C TYR A 64 13.42 17.22 -16.58
N ALA A 65 13.12 17.54 -15.30
CA ALA A 65 12.14 16.82 -14.52
C ALA A 65 10.75 16.71 -15.20
N PRO A 66 10.15 17.78 -15.75
CA PRO A 66 8.86 17.66 -16.40
C PRO A 66 8.92 16.85 -17.71
N VAL A 67 10.08 16.83 -18.41
CA VAL A 67 10.25 15.99 -19.62
C VAL A 67 10.25 14.51 -19.24
N VAL A 68 11.05 14.14 -18.24
CA VAL A 68 11.16 12.74 -17.78
C VAL A 68 9.83 12.26 -17.21
N LEU A 69 9.14 13.11 -16.43
CA LEU A 69 7.81 12.82 -15.90
C LEU A 69 6.79 12.62 -17.03
N ALA A 70 6.74 13.51 -18.03
CA ALA A 70 5.83 13.39 -19.18
C ALA A 70 6.07 12.09 -19.95
N LEU A 71 7.34 11.73 -20.18
CA LEU A 71 7.72 10.47 -20.82
C LEU A 71 7.27 9.26 -20.01
N PHE A 72 7.51 9.25 -18.69
CA PHE A 72 7.04 8.16 -17.83
C PHE A 72 5.53 7.99 -17.89
N LEU A 73 4.78 9.08 -17.66
CA LEU A 73 3.32 9.05 -17.66
C LEU A 73 2.77 8.63 -19.04
N GLY A 74 3.35 9.16 -20.11
CA GLY A 74 2.94 8.86 -21.49
C GLY A 74 3.24 7.42 -21.91
N LEU A 75 4.39 6.87 -21.51
CA LEU A 75 4.75 5.49 -21.83
C LEU A 75 3.89 4.48 -21.05
N VAL A 76 3.56 4.77 -19.79
CA VAL A 76 2.69 3.92 -18.99
C VAL A 76 1.27 3.85 -19.58
N ILE A 77 0.71 4.97 -20.04
CA ILE A 77 -0.62 4.98 -20.70
C ILE A 77 -0.57 4.41 -22.11
N GLY A 78 0.55 4.58 -22.82
CA GLY A 78 0.72 4.08 -24.18
C GLY A 78 0.94 2.56 -24.26
N PHE A 79 1.50 1.96 -23.20
CA PHE A 79 1.78 0.53 -23.11
C PHE A 79 1.21 -0.08 -21.83
N PRO A 80 -0.12 -0.01 -21.60
CA PRO A 80 -0.71 -0.55 -20.39
C PRO A 80 -0.57 -2.07 -20.36
N ALA A 81 -0.39 -2.63 -19.16
CA ALA A 81 -0.46 -4.06 -18.94
C ALA A 81 -1.77 -4.38 -18.22
N THR A 82 -2.72 -4.99 -18.94
CA THR A 82 -4.09 -5.28 -18.48
C THR A 82 -4.39 -6.76 -18.59
N ILE A 83 -5.45 -7.23 -17.93
CA ILE A 83 -5.96 -8.61 -18.02
C ILE A 83 -7.16 -8.63 -18.94
N ASP A 84 -7.23 -9.65 -19.81
CA ASP A 84 -8.40 -9.88 -20.64
C ASP A 84 -9.50 -10.63 -19.86
N ARG A 85 -10.80 -10.26 -20.08
CA ARG A 85 -11.94 -10.97 -19.48
C ARG A 85 -12.02 -12.45 -19.84
N THR A 86 -11.38 -12.87 -20.94
CA THR A 86 -11.39 -14.23 -21.43
C THR A 86 -10.20 -15.09 -20.97
N GLY A 87 -9.27 -14.51 -20.20
CA GLY A 87 -7.97 -15.13 -19.91
C GLY A 87 -7.72 -15.48 -18.46
N GLY A 88 -7.34 -16.65 -18.26
CA GLY A 88 -6.43 -17.39 -17.41
C GLY A 88 -6.11 -16.94 -15.98
N ASP A 89 -5.34 -17.76 -15.32
CA ASP A 89 -5.00 -17.74 -13.89
C ASP A 89 -4.49 -16.42 -13.31
N LEU A 90 -5.27 -15.85 -12.38
CA LEU A 90 -4.90 -14.67 -11.58
C LEU A 90 -4.00 -15.00 -10.37
N VAL A 91 -3.76 -16.26 -10.07
CA VAL A 91 -3.21 -16.68 -8.78
C VAL A 91 -1.71 -16.44 -8.63
N TYR A 92 -0.91 -16.40 -9.65
CA TYR A 92 0.54 -16.10 -9.64
C TYR A 92 1.10 -15.97 -11.05
N PHE A 93 1.19 -14.77 -11.61
CA PHE A 93 1.93 -14.48 -12.86
C PHE A 93 1.60 -15.37 -14.06
N GLY A 94 0.55 -16.18 -14.01
CA GLY A 94 0.13 -17.11 -15.07
C GLY A 94 -0.80 -16.50 -16.11
N VAL A 95 -1.09 -15.21 -16.00
CA VAL A 95 -2.12 -14.53 -16.79
C VAL A 95 -1.64 -14.21 -18.19
N GLN A 96 -2.48 -14.44 -19.19
CA GLN A 96 -2.34 -13.82 -20.49
C GLN A 96 -2.68 -12.32 -20.36
N THR A 97 -1.64 -11.52 -20.20
CA THR A 97 -1.78 -10.06 -20.15
C THR A 97 -1.67 -9.50 -21.57
N ARG A 98 -2.47 -8.47 -21.84
CA ARG A 98 -2.23 -7.59 -22.99
C ARG A 98 -1.18 -6.56 -22.59
N GLY A 99 -0.22 -6.31 -23.47
CA GLY A 99 0.83 -5.31 -23.25
C GLY A 99 2.22 -5.89 -23.26
N LEU A 100 3.18 -5.13 -22.72
CA LEU A 100 4.58 -5.55 -22.63
C LEU A 100 4.72 -6.71 -21.61
N PRO A 101 5.61 -7.68 -21.88
CA PRO A 101 5.82 -8.79 -20.96
C PRO A 101 6.41 -8.30 -19.63
N VAL A 102 6.12 -9.00 -18.54
CA VAL A 102 6.51 -8.65 -17.17
C VAL A 102 8.01 -8.37 -17.02
N TRP A 103 8.86 -9.16 -17.69
CA TRP A 103 10.32 -9.04 -17.62
C TRP A 103 10.86 -7.78 -18.29
N LEU A 104 10.07 -7.09 -19.12
CA LEU A 104 10.40 -5.81 -19.72
C LEU A 104 9.72 -4.65 -18.99
N MET A 105 8.44 -4.84 -18.62
CA MET A 105 7.62 -3.80 -18.01
C MET A 105 8.11 -3.42 -16.61
N LEU A 106 8.42 -4.39 -15.76
CA LEU A 106 8.89 -4.10 -14.40
C LEU A 106 10.22 -3.35 -14.36
N PRO A 107 11.31 -3.79 -15.03
CA PRO A 107 12.53 -2.99 -15.10
C PRO A 107 12.33 -1.60 -15.68
N PHE A 108 11.48 -1.49 -16.72
CA PHE A 108 11.16 -0.19 -17.30
C PHE A 108 10.51 0.74 -16.28
N VAL A 109 9.44 0.31 -15.60
CA VAL A 109 8.74 1.11 -14.60
C VAL A 109 9.68 1.49 -13.46
N PHE A 110 10.50 0.57 -12.96
CA PHE A 110 11.46 0.83 -11.88
C PHE A 110 12.49 1.91 -12.27
N ILE A 111 13.13 1.74 -13.41
CA ILE A 111 14.17 2.67 -13.88
C ILE A 111 13.55 4.04 -14.21
N ALA A 112 12.40 4.08 -14.87
CA ALA A 112 11.72 5.31 -15.21
C ALA A 112 11.26 6.09 -13.97
N THR A 113 10.75 5.38 -12.94
CA THR A 113 10.46 5.96 -11.63
C THR A 113 11.71 6.54 -10.99
N ALA A 114 12.80 5.76 -10.91
CA ALA A 114 14.06 6.22 -10.35
C ALA A 114 14.62 7.44 -11.09
N LEU A 115 14.56 7.46 -12.42
CA LEU A 115 15.01 8.61 -13.23
C LEU A 115 14.13 9.85 -12.98
N THR A 116 12.81 9.69 -12.93
CA THR A 116 11.89 10.80 -12.64
C THR A 116 12.21 11.40 -11.29
N MET A 117 12.29 10.57 -10.27
CA MET A 117 12.57 11.03 -8.90
C MET A 117 13.99 11.60 -8.77
N THR A 118 14.99 11.06 -9.50
CA THR A 118 16.34 11.64 -9.54
C THR A 118 16.33 13.09 -10.02
N THR A 119 15.56 13.39 -11.06
CA THR A 119 15.51 14.75 -11.61
C THR A 119 14.79 15.72 -10.67
N VAL A 120 13.69 15.30 -10.04
CA VAL A 120 12.96 16.11 -9.08
C VAL A 120 13.79 16.33 -7.81
N ALA A 121 14.34 15.26 -7.23
CA ALA A 121 15.13 15.30 -6.01
C ALA A 121 16.44 16.08 -6.16
N HIS A 122 17.05 16.12 -7.36
CA HIS A 122 18.18 17.00 -7.64
C HIS A 122 17.81 18.48 -7.42
N GLY A 123 16.59 18.86 -7.81
CA GLY A 123 16.07 20.21 -7.56
C GLY A 123 15.85 20.51 -6.07
N VAL A 124 15.43 19.54 -5.29
CA VAL A 124 15.35 19.65 -3.82
C VAL A 124 16.75 19.80 -3.24
N ALA A 125 17.66 18.89 -3.58
CA ALA A 125 19.01 18.82 -3.04
C ALA A 125 19.84 20.08 -3.29
N THR A 126 19.74 20.68 -4.47
CA THR A 126 20.42 21.94 -4.79
C THR A 126 19.90 23.14 -3.99
N ARG A 127 18.60 23.15 -3.67
CA ARG A 127 17.98 24.19 -2.81
C ARG A 127 18.28 23.92 -1.34
N PHE A 128 18.25 22.67 -0.92
CA PHE A 128 18.63 22.22 0.41
C PHE A 128 20.03 22.69 0.79
N ALA A 129 21.00 22.59 -0.11
CA ALA A 129 22.38 22.99 0.09
C ALA A 129 22.58 24.49 0.39
N ARG A 130 21.57 25.35 0.21
CA ARG A 130 21.61 26.78 0.48
C ARG A 130 21.40 27.12 1.95
N PHE A 131 21.00 26.16 2.77
CA PHE A 131 20.62 26.38 4.18
C PHE A 131 21.49 25.55 5.14
N PRO A 132 21.57 25.96 6.41
CA PRO A 132 22.05 25.06 7.47
C PRO A 132 21.20 23.78 7.50
N ALA A 133 21.86 22.64 7.66
CA ALA A 133 21.23 21.31 7.50
C ALA A 133 19.88 21.16 8.23
N LEU A 134 19.81 21.56 9.51
CA LEU A 134 18.58 21.43 10.31
C LEU A 134 17.43 22.35 9.85
N GLU A 135 17.76 23.52 9.29
CA GLU A 135 16.74 24.41 8.73
C GLU A 135 16.23 23.89 7.40
N ALA A 136 17.15 23.45 6.54
CA ALA A 136 16.81 22.83 5.27
C ALA A 136 15.88 21.64 5.49
N TYR A 137 16.28 20.74 6.37
CA TYR A 137 15.53 19.53 6.69
C TYR A 137 14.13 19.81 7.23
N ARG A 138 13.98 20.78 8.12
CA ARG A 138 12.68 21.17 8.62
C ARG A 138 11.74 21.70 7.52
N LEU A 139 12.27 22.49 6.58
CA LEU A 139 11.50 23.00 5.44
C LEU A 139 11.09 21.88 4.49
N ASP A 140 11.99 20.96 4.28
CA ASP A 140 11.88 19.78 3.44
C ASP A 140 10.76 18.87 3.95
N ILE A 141 10.81 18.43 5.20
CA ILE A 141 9.75 17.60 5.79
C ILE A 141 8.40 18.32 5.78
N LEU A 142 8.36 19.61 6.09
CA LEU A 142 7.10 20.35 6.06
C LEU A 142 6.53 20.43 4.65
N GLY A 143 7.37 20.59 3.63
CA GLY A 143 6.98 20.53 2.23
C GLY A 143 6.46 19.15 1.85
N SER A 144 7.16 18.11 2.25
CA SER A 144 6.81 16.70 2.02
C SER A 144 5.46 16.35 2.64
N ILE A 145 5.23 16.67 3.91
CA ILE A 145 3.94 16.48 4.58
C ILE A 145 2.83 17.21 3.84
N ALA A 146 3.07 18.47 3.42
CA ALA A 146 2.08 19.23 2.66
C ALA A 146 1.78 18.57 1.30
N GLY A 147 2.77 17.98 0.62
CA GLY A 147 2.60 17.21 -0.60
C GLY A 147 1.71 15.99 -0.42
N ILE A 148 1.99 15.18 0.62
CA ILE A 148 1.21 13.99 0.98
C ILE A 148 -0.23 14.36 1.32
N VAL A 149 -0.43 15.34 2.20
CA VAL A 149 -1.77 15.77 2.64
C VAL A 149 -2.58 16.32 1.47
N THR A 150 -1.94 17.08 0.57
CA THR A 150 -2.62 17.63 -0.61
C THR A 150 -3.01 16.51 -1.57
N PHE A 151 -2.11 15.59 -1.92
CA PHE A 151 -2.43 14.49 -2.82
C PHE A 151 -3.53 13.60 -2.23
N SER A 152 -3.41 13.25 -0.95
CA SER A 152 -4.39 12.42 -0.25
C SER A 152 -5.76 13.11 -0.17
N GLY A 153 -5.79 14.42 0.08
CA GLY A 153 -7.02 15.21 0.04
C GLY A 153 -7.69 15.21 -1.33
N LEU A 154 -6.91 15.37 -2.41
CA LEU A 154 -7.42 15.29 -3.78
C LEU A 154 -7.97 13.89 -4.10
N ALA A 155 -7.25 12.84 -3.67
CA ALA A 155 -7.67 11.45 -3.86
C ALA A 155 -8.96 11.14 -3.10
N LEU A 156 -9.05 11.50 -1.81
CA LEU A 156 -10.25 11.31 -0.99
C LEU A 156 -11.45 12.10 -1.52
N ALA A 157 -11.23 13.31 -2.05
CA ALA A 157 -12.26 14.08 -2.73
C ALA A 157 -12.71 13.46 -4.08
N GLY A 158 -12.07 12.37 -4.51
CA GLY A 158 -12.37 11.70 -5.78
C GLY A 158 -12.03 12.54 -7.00
N LEU A 159 -11.05 13.47 -6.89
CA LEU A 159 -10.62 14.31 -7.99
C LEU A 159 -9.75 13.52 -8.96
N ASN A 160 -9.98 13.74 -10.24
CA ASN A 160 -9.30 13.06 -11.33
C ASN A 160 -7.87 13.59 -11.57
N PRO A 161 -7.06 12.93 -12.42
CA PRO A 161 -5.69 13.32 -12.70
C PRO A 161 -5.49 14.74 -13.24
N ILE A 162 -6.51 15.42 -13.74
CA ILE A 162 -6.42 16.84 -14.14
C ILE A 162 -6.02 17.70 -12.94
N ALA A 163 -6.63 17.46 -11.77
CA ALA A 163 -6.27 18.19 -10.56
C ALA A 163 -4.80 17.97 -10.17
N TRP A 164 -4.29 16.74 -10.32
CA TRP A 164 -2.88 16.44 -10.07
C TRP A 164 -1.97 17.21 -11.05
N GLY A 165 -2.36 17.24 -12.32
CA GLY A 165 -1.63 17.98 -13.37
C GLY A 165 -1.58 19.49 -13.12
N VAL A 166 -2.68 20.08 -12.64
CA VAL A 166 -2.74 21.49 -12.29
C VAL A 166 -1.77 21.82 -11.15
N VAL A 167 -1.74 21.00 -10.08
CA VAL A 167 -0.81 21.19 -8.95
C VAL A 167 0.64 21.06 -9.42
N ILE A 168 0.97 20.01 -10.18
CA ILE A 168 2.32 19.80 -10.72
C ILE A 168 2.75 20.96 -11.61
N ALA A 169 1.87 21.39 -12.52
CA ALA A 169 2.18 22.51 -13.43
C ALA A 169 2.42 23.81 -12.66
N ALA A 170 1.57 24.15 -11.71
CA ALA A 170 1.71 25.34 -10.88
C ALA A 170 3.06 25.35 -10.13
N LEU A 171 3.45 24.21 -9.54
CA LEU A 171 4.71 24.07 -8.82
C LEU A 171 5.93 24.22 -9.75
N PHE A 172 5.96 23.55 -10.91
CA PHE A 172 7.04 23.69 -11.86
C PHE A 172 7.19 25.12 -12.38
N ILE A 173 6.07 25.80 -12.71
CA ILE A 173 6.08 27.19 -13.19
C ILE A 173 6.67 28.13 -12.14
N VAL A 174 6.28 27.95 -10.87
CA VAL A 174 6.83 28.76 -9.76
C VAL A 174 8.31 28.47 -9.53
N LEU A 175 8.74 27.21 -9.61
CA LEU A 175 10.12 26.81 -9.32
C LEU A 175 11.12 27.14 -10.43
N PHE A 176 10.70 27.23 -11.69
CA PHE A 176 11.60 27.55 -12.80
C PHE A 176 11.92 29.05 -12.97
N HIS A 177 11.03 29.90 -12.75
CA HIS A 177 11.06 31.36 -12.63
C HIS A 177 12.11 32.15 -13.45
N PRO A 178 11.88 32.53 -14.72
CA PRO A 178 10.78 32.12 -15.61
C PRO A 178 11.10 30.82 -16.35
N PRO A 179 10.08 30.00 -16.68
CA PRO A 179 10.28 28.82 -17.50
C PRO A 179 10.71 29.18 -18.92
N ASN A 180 11.64 28.41 -19.50
CA ASN A 180 11.96 28.50 -20.92
C ASN A 180 10.95 27.74 -21.80
N LEU A 181 11.02 27.88 -23.11
CA LEU A 181 10.08 27.26 -24.06
C LEU A 181 10.01 25.72 -23.89
N MET A 182 11.16 25.06 -23.73
CA MET A 182 11.23 23.61 -23.53
C MET A 182 10.47 23.19 -22.24
N GLN A 183 10.65 23.92 -21.15
CA GLN A 183 9.98 23.66 -19.88
C GLN A 183 8.48 23.89 -19.98
N TRP A 184 8.03 24.95 -20.67
CA TRP A 184 6.61 25.18 -20.93
C TRP A 184 5.98 24.01 -21.71
N VAL A 185 6.65 23.57 -22.78
CA VAL A 185 6.18 22.42 -23.57
C VAL A 185 6.15 21.15 -22.75
N ALA A 186 7.18 20.91 -21.93
CA ALA A 186 7.25 19.72 -21.10
C ALA A 186 6.16 19.71 -20.01
N VAL A 187 5.94 20.82 -19.31
CA VAL A 187 4.86 20.95 -18.32
C VAL A 187 3.48 20.79 -18.98
N ALA A 188 3.29 21.41 -20.15
CA ALA A 188 2.06 21.22 -20.92
C ALA A 188 1.85 19.75 -21.31
N SER A 189 2.92 19.02 -21.66
CA SER A 189 2.88 17.59 -21.97
C SER A 189 2.49 16.74 -20.77
N VAL A 190 3.00 17.05 -19.57
CA VAL A 190 2.57 16.38 -18.32
C VAL A 190 1.06 16.55 -18.13
N VAL A 191 0.56 17.79 -18.22
CA VAL A 191 -0.86 18.07 -18.08
C VAL A 191 -1.67 17.37 -19.17
N ALA A 192 -1.22 17.40 -20.41
CA ALA A 192 -1.93 16.77 -21.53
C ALA A 192 -2.09 15.25 -21.33
N VAL A 193 -1.02 14.56 -20.89
CA VAL A 193 -1.10 13.11 -20.60
C VAL A 193 -2.07 12.82 -19.48
N LEU A 194 -2.03 13.59 -18.40
CA LEU A 194 -2.97 13.41 -17.27
C LEU A 194 -4.43 13.72 -17.67
N VAL A 195 -4.63 14.73 -18.54
CA VAL A 195 -5.94 15.03 -19.12
C VAL A 195 -6.44 13.88 -20.01
N ILE A 196 -5.58 13.32 -20.86
CA ILE A 196 -5.94 12.16 -21.69
C ILE A 196 -6.37 10.99 -20.81
N GLY A 197 -5.63 10.67 -19.74
CA GLY A 197 -5.98 9.59 -18.82
C GLY A 197 -7.22 9.87 -17.97
N ALA A 198 -7.52 11.15 -17.70
CA ALA A 198 -8.70 11.55 -16.95
C ALA A 198 -9.98 11.58 -17.81
N LEU A 199 -9.86 11.97 -19.08
CA LEU A 199 -10.96 12.13 -20.03
C LEU A 199 -11.15 10.91 -20.93
N SER A 200 -10.44 9.80 -20.67
CA SER A 200 -10.70 8.53 -21.36
C SER A 200 -12.19 8.17 -21.17
N ALA A 201 -12.85 7.79 -22.27
CA ALA A 201 -14.27 7.49 -22.24
C ALA A 201 -14.61 6.50 -21.12
N ASP A 202 -15.70 6.78 -20.43
CA ASP A 202 -16.25 5.91 -19.38
C ASP A 202 -15.29 5.57 -18.24
N THR A 203 -14.37 6.51 -17.91
CA THR A 203 -13.39 6.34 -16.84
C THR A 203 -13.71 7.24 -15.64
N ILE A 204 -13.83 6.62 -14.46
CA ILE A 204 -13.99 7.29 -13.17
C ILE A 204 -12.75 7.00 -12.30
N TRP A 205 -12.18 8.05 -11.71
CA TRP A 205 -11.10 7.91 -10.74
C TRP A 205 -11.65 7.93 -9.32
N SER A 206 -11.32 6.91 -8.54
CA SER A 206 -11.62 6.80 -7.12
C SER A 206 -10.33 6.90 -6.28
N PRO A 207 -10.42 6.97 -4.96
CA PRO A 207 -9.23 6.85 -4.11
C PRO A 207 -8.41 5.57 -4.35
N TYR A 208 -9.07 4.48 -4.75
CA TYR A 208 -8.46 3.15 -4.89
C TYR A 208 -8.22 2.73 -6.33
N TYR A 209 -9.15 3.04 -7.24
CA TYR A 209 -9.20 2.48 -8.59
C TYR A 209 -9.28 3.54 -9.68
N ARG A 210 -8.79 3.18 -10.84
CA ARG A 210 -9.25 3.71 -12.11
C ARG A 210 -10.36 2.78 -12.61
N LEU A 211 -11.60 3.19 -12.45
CA LEU A 211 -12.78 2.43 -12.86
C LEU A 211 -13.11 2.73 -14.32
N GLN A 212 -13.32 1.69 -15.11
CA GLN A 212 -13.80 1.79 -16.48
C GLN A 212 -15.17 1.13 -16.57
N ILE A 213 -16.13 1.84 -17.11
CA ILE A 213 -17.53 1.42 -17.16
C ILE A 213 -17.90 1.12 -18.61
N GLY A 214 -18.57 0.02 -18.84
CA GLY A 214 -19.14 -0.34 -20.13
C GLY A 214 -20.59 -0.76 -19.96
N HIS A 215 -21.44 -0.39 -20.90
CA HIS A 215 -22.85 -0.77 -20.88
C HIS A 215 -23.17 -1.67 -22.07
N ARG A 216 -23.96 -2.71 -21.84
CA ARG A 216 -24.53 -3.56 -22.88
C ARG A 216 -25.90 -4.03 -22.40
N ASP A 217 -26.95 -3.62 -23.13
CA ASP A 217 -28.33 -3.86 -22.72
C ASP A 217 -28.58 -3.36 -21.29
N ASP A 218 -29.17 -4.15 -20.41
CA ASP A 218 -29.40 -3.83 -19.00
C ASP A 218 -28.23 -4.22 -18.09
N THR A 219 -27.03 -4.41 -18.65
CA THR A 219 -25.86 -4.86 -17.92
C THR A 219 -24.78 -3.79 -17.92
N THR A 220 -24.24 -3.46 -16.74
CA THR A 220 -23.11 -2.55 -16.57
C THR A 220 -21.87 -3.31 -16.15
N PHE A 221 -20.82 -3.26 -16.98
CA PHE A 221 -19.52 -3.88 -16.71
C PHE A 221 -18.60 -2.85 -16.06
N ILE A 222 -17.87 -3.27 -15.04
CA ILE A 222 -16.92 -2.42 -14.30
C ILE A 222 -15.57 -3.12 -14.28
N ASP A 223 -14.55 -2.45 -14.81
CA ASP A 223 -13.16 -2.87 -14.72
C ASP A 223 -12.42 -1.96 -13.74
N ALA A 224 -11.60 -2.54 -12.86
CA ALA A 224 -10.76 -1.80 -11.91
C ALA A 224 -9.28 -1.93 -12.30
N ASN A 225 -8.60 -0.81 -12.57
CA ASN A 225 -7.19 -0.78 -12.97
C ASN A 225 -6.86 -1.68 -14.19
N GLY A 226 -7.81 -1.81 -15.13
CA GLY A 226 -7.67 -2.66 -16.32
C GLY A 226 -7.84 -4.16 -16.05
N VAL A 227 -8.46 -4.52 -14.93
CA VAL A 227 -8.84 -5.88 -14.56
C VAL A 227 -10.37 -5.94 -14.50
N PRO A 228 -11.01 -6.94 -15.13
CA PRO A 228 -12.44 -7.20 -14.95
C PRO A 228 -12.78 -7.37 -13.48
N HIS A 229 -13.71 -6.55 -12.97
CA HIS A 229 -13.98 -6.51 -11.53
C HIS A 229 -15.40 -6.92 -11.18
N GLN A 230 -16.40 -6.19 -11.67
CA GLN A 230 -17.81 -6.45 -11.37
C GLN A 230 -18.69 -6.30 -12.61
N THR A 231 -19.90 -6.86 -12.51
CA THR A 231 -20.95 -6.70 -13.50
C THR A 231 -22.26 -6.46 -12.77
N ALA A 232 -22.90 -5.30 -12.95
CA ALA A 232 -24.21 -5.03 -12.41
C ALA A 232 -25.27 -5.64 -13.37
N VAL A 233 -26.11 -6.49 -12.84
CA VAL A 233 -27.13 -7.23 -13.58
C VAL A 233 -28.51 -7.08 -12.92
N PRO A 234 -29.63 -7.22 -13.66
CA PRO A 234 -30.95 -7.26 -13.05
C PRO A 234 -31.04 -8.39 -12.02
N VAL A 235 -31.72 -8.13 -10.90
CA VAL A 235 -31.95 -9.15 -9.88
C VAL A 235 -32.65 -10.37 -10.48
N GLY A 236 -32.18 -11.58 -10.11
CA GLY A 236 -32.71 -12.85 -10.63
C GLY A 236 -32.23 -13.24 -12.02
N SER A 237 -31.41 -12.41 -12.70
CA SER A 237 -30.82 -12.78 -14.00
C SER A 237 -29.61 -13.70 -13.87
N ASP A 238 -28.93 -13.68 -12.74
CA ASP A 238 -27.83 -14.56 -12.41
C ASP A 238 -28.20 -15.46 -11.20
N PRO A 239 -28.49 -16.76 -11.43
CA PRO A 239 -28.97 -17.67 -10.38
C PRO A 239 -27.87 -18.02 -9.36
N ASP A 240 -26.62 -17.66 -9.60
CA ASP A 240 -25.52 -17.97 -8.69
C ASP A 240 -25.62 -17.15 -7.39
N TYR A 241 -26.19 -15.93 -7.43
CA TYR A 241 -26.47 -15.12 -6.24
C TYR A 241 -27.54 -15.75 -5.33
N ASP A 242 -28.46 -16.56 -5.88
CA ASP A 242 -29.50 -17.26 -5.10
C ASP A 242 -28.97 -18.47 -4.32
N LEU A 243 -27.76 -18.97 -4.63
CA LEU A 243 -27.23 -20.18 -4.00
C LEU A 243 -27.11 -20.04 -2.47
N ILE A 244 -26.75 -18.88 -1.97
CA ILE A 244 -26.67 -18.59 -0.53
C ILE A 244 -28.05 -18.81 0.10
N TYR A 245 -29.08 -18.18 -0.44
CA TYR A 245 -30.43 -18.17 0.13
C TYR A 245 -31.11 -19.55 0.08
N LYS A 246 -30.76 -20.40 -0.89
CA LYS A 246 -31.19 -21.82 -0.93
C LYS A 246 -30.66 -22.64 0.23
N ARG A 247 -29.62 -22.19 0.91
CA ARG A 247 -29.00 -22.87 2.06
C ARG A 247 -29.55 -22.41 3.40
N LEU A 248 -30.33 -21.35 3.44
CA LEU A 248 -30.96 -20.86 4.68
C LEU A 248 -32.27 -21.58 4.96
N ALA A 249 -32.50 -21.92 6.23
CA ALA A 249 -33.77 -22.53 6.66
C ALA A 249 -34.94 -21.52 6.64
N SER A 250 -34.64 -20.24 6.84
CA SER A 250 -35.60 -19.13 6.83
C SER A 250 -35.00 -17.90 6.12
N PRO A 251 -35.84 -17.04 5.52
CA PRO A 251 -35.35 -15.79 4.93
C PRO A 251 -34.67 -14.91 6.00
N PRO A 252 -33.50 -14.31 5.70
CA PRO A 252 -32.82 -13.42 6.64
C PRO A 252 -33.50 -12.05 6.67
N SER A 253 -33.71 -11.49 7.86
CA SER A 253 -34.29 -10.16 8.05
C SER A 253 -33.23 -9.05 8.05
N ARG A 254 -32.11 -9.27 8.72
CA ARG A 254 -30.99 -8.33 8.81
C ARG A 254 -29.77 -8.91 8.10
N VAL A 255 -29.33 -8.26 7.04
CA VAL A 255 -28.23 -8.73 6.21
C VAL A 255 -27.08 -7.72 6.25
N LEU A 256 -25.85 -8.23 6.44
CA LEU A 256 -24.64 -7.47 6.23
C LEU A 256 -23.96 -7.95 4.95
N VAL A 257 -23.68 -7.02 4.04
CA VAL A 257 -22.91 -7.29 2.82
C VAL A 257 -21.59 -6.53 2.89
N ILE A 258 -20.48 -7.25 2.97
CA ILE A 258 -19.12 -6.71 2.95
C ILE A 258 -18.54 -6.87 1.55
N GLY A 259 -18.06 -5.76 0.98
CA GLY A 259 -17.69 -5.66 -0.43
C GLY A 259 -18.92 -5.51 -1.31
N ALA A 260 -19.89 -4.69 -0.88
CA ALA A 260 -21.20 -4.54 -1.52
C ALA A 260 -21.14 -4.02 -2.98
N GLY A 261 -20.04 -3.36 -3.35
CA GLY A 261 -19.73 -2.98 -4.73
C GLY A 261 -20.85 -2.26 -5.45
N ASN A 262 -21.21 -2.80 -6.63
CA ASN A 262 -22.29 -2.26 -7.43
C ASN A 262 -23.71 -2.56 -6.90
N GLY A 263 -23.87 -3.52 -5.94
CA GLY A 263 -25.14 -3.78 -5.27
C GLY A 263 -25.88 -5.05 -5.66
N ASN A 264 -25.30 -5.99 -6.42
CA ASN A 264 -25.97 -7.24 -6.79
C ASN A 264 -26.44 -8.04 -5.56
N ASP A 265 -25.54 -8.22 -4.55
CA ASP A 265 -25.89 -8.93 -3.32
C ASP A 265 -26.96 -8.18 -2.51
N VAL A 266 -26.89 -6.86 -2.51
CA VAL A 266 -27.90 -6.00 -1.86
C VAL A 266 -29.26 -6.18 -2.53
N ALA A 267 -29.32 -6.17 -3.87
CA ALA A 267 -30.55 -6.40 -4.64
C ALA A 267 -31.12 -7.80 -4.36
N THR A 268 -30.24 -8.81 -4.32
CA THR A 268 -30.65 -10.19 -4.05
C THR A 268 -31.17 -10.34 -2.61
N ALA A 269 -30.51 -9.71 -1.61
CA ALA A 269 -30.98 -9.72 -0.23
C ALA A 269 -32.39 -9.13 -0.08
N LEU A 270 -32.66 -7.98 -0.72
CA LEU A 270 -34.00 -7.36 -0.75
C LEU A 270 -35.02 -8.28 -1.42
N ALA A 271 -34.69 -8.91 -2.55
CA ALA A 271 -35.58 -9.83 -3.26
C ALA A 271 -35.94 -11.07 -2.41
N HIS A 272 -35.03 -11.49 -1.54
CA HIS A 272 -35.28 -12.57 -0.57
C HIS A 272 -35.93 -12.10 0.74
N GLY A 273 -36.38 -10.85 0.83
CA GLY A 273 -37.20 -10.34 1.93
C GLY A 273 -36.45 -9.71 3.08
N ALA A 274 -35.18 -9.35 2.91
CA ALA A 274 -34.42 -8.62 3.93
C ALA A 274 -35.13 -7.30 4.29
N GLN A 275 -35.29 -7.06 5.58
CA GLN A 275 -35.93 -5.86 6.14
C GLN A 275 -34.90 -4.75 6.43
N SER A 276 -33.62 -5.10 6.51
CA SER A 276 -32.53 -4.16 6.68
C SER A 276 -31.26 -4.74 6.08
N VAL A 277 -30.57 -3.97 5.25
CA VAL A 277 -29.29 -4.36 4.64
C VAL A 277 -28.23 -3.29 4.94
N ASP A 278 -27.21 -3.66 5.70
CA ASP A 278 -26.02 -2.85 5.88
C ASP A 278 -25.03 -3.19 4.74
N ALA A 279 -24.87 -2.29 3.81
CA ALA A 279 -24.01 -2.45 2.63
C ALA A 279 -22.69 -1.71 2.82
N VAL A 280 -21.61 -2.46 3.09
CA VAL A 280 -20.27 -1.93 3.37
C VAL A 280 -19.40 -2.04 2.13
N GLU A 281 -18.88 -0.91 1.67
CA GLU A 281 -17.97 -0.82 0.52
C GLU A 281 -16.86 0.17 0.81
N ILE A 282 -15.61 -0.19 0.49
CA ILE A 282 -14.45 0.68 0.73
C ILE A 282 -14.37 1.83 -0.26
N ASP A 283 -14.86 1.62 -1.48
CA ASP A 283 -14.77 2.60 -2.58
C ASP A 283 -16.08 3.37 -2.80
N PRO A 284 -16.13 4.66 -2.42
CA PRO A 284 -17.33 5.47 -2.58
C PRO A 284 -17.77 5.67 -4.04
N LYS A 285 -16.81 5.59 -5.00
CA LYS A 285 -17.15 5.73 -6.42
C LYS A 285 -17.75 4.45 -6.98
N LEU A 286 -17.26 3.29 -6.53
CA LEU A 286 -17.81 2.00 -6.92
C LEU A 286 -19.26 1.85 -6.43
N MET A 287 -19.54 2.19 -5.16
CA MET A 287 -20.90 2.25 -4.65
C MET A 287 -21.74 3.28 -5.42
N GLY A 288 -21.17 4.45 -5.76
CA GLY A 288 -21.84 5.46 -6.57
C GLY A 288 -22.27 4.97 -7.95
N ILE A 289 -21.44 4.16 -8.61
CA ILE A 289 -21.78 3.48 -9.87
C ILE A 289 -23.01 2.58 -9.67
N GLY A 290 -23.03 1.82 -8.57
CA GLY A 290 -24.21 1.00 -8.23
C GLY A 290 -25.49 1.81 -7.98
N VAL A 291 -25.36 2.98 -7.34
CA VAL A 291 -26.52 3.90 -7.16
C VAL A 291 -27.06 4.39 -8.48
N GLU A 292 -26.18 4.71 -9.45
CA GLU A 292 -26.55 5.35 -10.73
C GLU A 292 -26.95 4.33 -11.79
N PHE A 293 -26.21 3.23 -11.93
CA PHE A 293 -26.30 2.34 -13.09
C PHE A 293 -26.79 0.92 -12.78
N HIS A 294 -27.03 0.55 -11.51
CA HIS A 294 -27.56 -0.78 -11.24
C HIS A 294 -29.03 -0.89 -11.69
N PRO A 295 -29.38 -1.86 -12.54
CA PRO A 295 -30.72 -1.89 -13.15
C PRO A 295 -31.85 -2.12 -12.13
N SER A 296 -31.59 -2.73 -10.99
CA SER A 296 -32.60 -2.93 -9.92
C SER A 296 -32.58 -1.84 -8.83
N HIS A 297 -31.71 -0.84 -8.93
CA HIS A 297 -31.56 0.29 -8.01
C HIS A 297 -31.55 -0.03 -6.50
N PRO A 298 -30.83 -1.06 -6.02
CA PRO A 298 -30.93 -1.50 -4.63
C PRO A 298 -30.53 -0.44 -3.61
N TYR A 299 -29.60 0.43 -3.95
CA TYR A 299 -29.12 1.51 -3.07
C TYR A 299 -30.11 2.68 -2.89
N GLN A 300 -31.21 2.68 -3.62
CA GLN A 300 -32.29 3.67 -3.47
C GLN A 300 -33.39 3.15 -2.52
N ASP A 301 -33.36 1.86 -2.14
CA ASP A 301 -34.29 1.29 -1.21
C ASP A 301 -34.08 1.83 0.21
N PRO A 302 -35.13 2.26 0.94
CA PRO A 302 -35.02 2.79 2.29
C PRO A 302 -34.53 1.79 3.35
N HIS A 303 -34.58 0.50 3.06
CA HIS A 303 -34.07 -0.56 3.93
C HIS A 303 -32.54 -0.76 3.80
N VAL A 304 -31.88 -0.04 2.90
CA VAL A 304 -30.44 -0.18 2.64
C VAL A 304 -29.65 0.97 3.27
N HIS A 305 -28.74 0.62 4.17
CA HIS A 305 -27.80 1.54 4.77
C HIS A 305 -26.46 1.45 4.03
N ARG A 306 -26.10 2.50 3.31
CA ARG A 306 -24.83 2.61 2.58
C ARG A 306 -23.71 3.04 3.53
N ILE A 307 -22.67 2.24 3.64
CA ILE A 307 -21.56 2.46 4.58
C ILE A 307 -20.25 2.44 3.78
N ILE A 308 -19.55 3.57 3.76
CA ILE A 308 -18.22 3.66 3.13
C ILE A 308 -17.18 3.39 4.20
N ASP A 309 -16.65 2.17 4.20
CA ASP A 309 -15.69 1.71 5.19
C ASP A 309 -14.91 0.47 4.72
N ASP A 310 -13.77 0.22 5.38
CA ASP A 310 -13.09 -1.07 5.29
C ASP A 310 -13.91 -2.15 6.00
N GLY A 311 -14.13 -3.28 5.33
CA GLY A 311 -15.01 -4.34 5.84
C GLY A 311 -14.52 -4.96 7.16
N ARG A 312 -13.19 -5.17 7.32
CA ARG A 312 -12.61 -5.67 8.57
C ARG A 312 -12.77 -4.64 9.70
N ALA A 313 -12.46 -3.39 9.42
CA ALA A 313 -12.59 -2.31 10.39
C ALA A 313 -14.06 -2.07 10.79
N PHE A 314 -15.01 -2.25 9.88
CA PHE A 314 -16.43 -2.20 10.19
C PHE A 314 -16.84 -3.32 11.15
N LEU A 315 -16.45 -4.58 10.88
CA LEU A 315 -16.73 -5.71 11.79
C LEU A 315 -16.19 -5.47 13.20
N GLU A 316 -15.00 -4.87 13.33
CA GLU A 316 -14.41 -4.57 14.66
C GLU A 316 -15.10 -3.41 15.41
N ARG A 317 -15.96 -2.65 14.75
CA ARG A 317 -16.61 -1.47 15.35
C ARG A 317 -18.12 -1.60 15.50
N THR A 318 -18.75 -2.43 14.67
CA THR A 318 -20.21 -2.63 14.75
C THR A 318 -20.60 -3.36 16.02
N HIS A 319 -21.76 -3.07 16.52
CA HIS A 319 -22.40 -3.80 17.64
C HIS A 319 -23.69 -4.49 17.19
N ASN A 320 -23.98 -4.42 15.88
CA ASN A 320 -25.17 -5.07 15.30
C ASN A 320 -24.96 -6.57 15.19
N SER A 321 -26.06 -7.30 15.25
CA SER A 321 -26.10 -8.73 14.92
C SER A 321 -26.96 -8.96 13.69
N TYR A 322 -26.56 -9.91 12.85
CA TYR A 322 -27.13 -10.16 11.54
C TYR A 322 -27.62 -11.60 11.40
N ASP A 323 -28.69 -11.78 10.66
CA ASP A 323 -29.19 -13.12 10.32
C ASP A 323 -28.37 -13.72 9.15
N LEU A 324 -27.77 -12.85 8.33
CA LEU A 324 -26.86 -13.26 7.26
C LEU A 324 -25.73 -12.24 7.12
N ILE A 325 -24.49 -12.72 7.08
CA ILE A 325 -23.30 -11.94 6.72
C ILE A 325 -22.74 -12.50 5.43
N ILE A 326 -22.57 -11.66 4.41
CA ILE A 326 -22.04 -12.03 3.10
C ILE A 326 -20.68 -11.34 2.88
N PHE A 327 -19.64 -12.11 2.60
CA PHE A 327 -18.41 -11.59 2.02
C PHE A 327 -18.53 -11.71 0.49
N ALA A 328 -18.91 -10.59 -0.11
CA ALA A 328 -19.37 -10.49 -1.49
C ALA A 328 -18.19 -10.29 -2.48
N LEU A 329 -17.43 -11.33 -2.74
CA LEU A 329 -16.30 -11.36 -3.70
C LEU A 329 -15.34 -10.16 -3.52
N PRO A 330 -14.81 -9.89 -2.33
CA PRO A 330 -14.02 -8.69 -2.08
C PRO A 330 -12.57 -8.76 -2.61
N ASP A 331 -12.30 -9.55 -3.67
CA ASP A 331 -10.98 -9.72 -4.28
C ASP A 331 -10.76 -8.66 -5.38
N SER A 332 -9.99 -7.64 -5.06
CA SER A 332 -9.77 -6.49 -5.95
C SER A 332 -8.45 -6.52 -6.72
N LEU A 333 -7.53 -7.45 -6.42
CA LEU A 333 -6.15 -7.47 -6.92
C LEU A 333 -5.38 -6.14 -6.69
N THR A 334 -5.86 -5.29 -5.81
CA THR A 334 -5.24 -3.99 -5.54
C THR A 334 -4.41 -4.07 -4.27
N LEU A 335 -3.13 -3.67 -4.34
CA LEU A 335 -2.27 -3.53 -3.17
C LEU A 335 -2.60 -2.25 -2.40
N LEU A 336 -2.36 -2.29 -1.10
CA LEU A 336 -2.25 -1.08 -0.29
C LEU A 336 -1.25 -0.12 -0.92
N ALA A 337 -1.62 1.14 -1.04
CA ALA A 337 -0.79 2.13 -1.70
C ALA A 337 0.61 2.19 -1.08
N GLY A 338 1.58 1.73 -1.84
CA GLY A 338 2.98 2.12 -1.72
C GLY A 338 3.88 1.35 -0.78
N GLN A 339 3.44 0.59 0.21
CA GLN A 339 4.40 0.16 1.24
C GLN A 339 4.28 -1.25 1.81
N SER A 340 3.35 -2.09 1.40
CA SER A 340 3.28 -3.43 1.96
C SER A 340 2.83 -4.49 0.97
N ALA A 341 3.23 -5.75 1.20
CA ALA A 341 2.77 -6.90 0.43
C ALA A 341 1.29 -7.25 0.71
N LEU A 342 0.53 -6.32 1.30
CA LEU A 342 -0.88 -6.48 1.61
C LEU A 342 -1.75 -5.96 0.47
N ARG A 343 -2.81 -6.70 0.17
CA ARG A 343 -3.93 -6.25 -0.66
C ARG A 343 -5.01 -5.62 0.21
N LEU A 344 -5.90 -4.83 -0.38
CA LEU A 344 -7.02 -4.20 0.32
C LEU A 344 -7.86 -5.23 1.09
N GLU A 345 -8.07 -6.40 0.48
CA GLU A 345 -8.87 -7.50 1.04
C GLU A 345 -8.12 -8.44 2.00
N SER A 346 -6.80 -8.30 2.17
CA SER A 346 -5.98 -9.31 2.87
C SER A 346 -6.49 -9.65 4.25
N TYR A 347 -6.93 -8.65 5.03
CA TYR A 347 -7.45 -8.86 6.38
C TYR A 347 -8.89 -9.37 6.45
N LEU A 348 -9.61 -9.41 5.34
CA LEU A 348 -10.97 -10.00 5.28
C LEU A 348 -10.96 -11.53 5.20
N PHE A 349 -9.84 -12.13 4.79
CA PHE A 349 -9.73 -13.57 4.61
C PHE A 349 -8.91 -14.27 5.69
N THR A 350 -8.70 -13.61 6.82
CA THR A 350 -8.01 -14.19 7.97
C THR A 350 -8.98 -14.97 8.88
N GLU A 351 -8.45 -15.93 9.62
CA GLU A 351 -9.20 -16.66 10.64
C GLU A 351 -9.92 -15.70 11.60
N GLN A 352 -9.22 -14.65 12.06
CA GLN A 352 -9.77 -13.63 12.94
C GLN A 352 -10.91 -12.81 12.30
N ALA A 353 -10.87 -12.60 10.97
CA ALA A 353 -11.99 -11.96 10.27
C ALA A 353 -13.25 -12.80 10.29
N PHE A 354 -13.10 -14.12 10.11
CA PHE A 354 -14.22 -15.05 10.17
C PHE A 354 -14.73 -15.23 11.60
N GLU A 355 -13.85 -15.19 12.62
CA GLU A 355 -14.24 -15.15 14.03
C GLU A 355 -15.07 -13.90 14.33
N ALA A 356 -14.61 -12.72 13.89
CA ALA A 356 -15.35 -11.46 14.05
C ALA A 356 -16.71 -11.52 13.34
N ALA A 357 -16.78 -12.09 12.13
CA ALA A 357 -18.04 -12.28 11.43
C ALA A 357 -18.98 -13.22 12.21
N ARG A 358 -18.49 -14.36 12.70
CA ARG A 358 -19.25 -15.30 13.53
C ARG A 358 -19.83 -14.62 14.78
N ASP A 359 -19.03 -13.81 15.46
CA ASP A 359 -19.42 -13.15 16.71
C ASP A 359 -20.52 -12.09 16.50
N HIS A 360 -20.73 -11.65 15.26
CA HIS A 360 -21.82 -10.76 14.85
C HIS A 360 -23.03 -11.47 14.25
N LEU A 361 -23.06 -12.81 14.23
CA LEU A 361 -24.24 -13.54 13.84
C LEU A 361 -25.30 -13.52 14.94
N ALA A 362 -26.55 -13.30 14.55
CA ALA A 362 -27.70 -13.53 15.41
C ALA A 362 -27.85 -15.05 15.71
N PRO A 363 -28.54 -15.46 16.78
CA PRO A 363 -28.84 -16.87 16.99
C PRO A 363 -29.51 -17.52 15.77
N GLY A 364 -28.90 -18.58 15.23
CA GLY A 364 -29.33 -19.22 13.98
C GLY A 364 -28.96 -18.48 12.70
N GLY A 365 -28.16 -17.41 12.80
CA GLY A 365 -27.65 -16.68 11.64
C GLY A 365 -26.58 -17.46 10.89
N ALA A 366 -26.37 -17.07 9.61
CA ALA A 366 -25.42 -17.70 8.70
C ALA A 366 -24.38 -16.71 8.19
N PHE A 367 -23.18 -17.23 7.93
CA PHE A 367 -22.12 -16.58 7.20
C PHE A 367 -22.04 -17.19 5.80
N ALA A 368 -21.86 -16.35 4.78
CA ALA A 368 -21.68 -16.80 3.42
C ALA A 368 -20.49 -16.08 2.75
N MET A 369 -19.79 -16.78 1.91
CA MET A 369 -18.78 -16.21 1.02
C MET A 369 -18.73 -16.96 -0.30
N TYR A 370 -18.31 -16.26 -1.36
CA TYR A 370 -18.17 -16.85 -2.67
C TYR A 370 -17.03 -16.22 -3.45
N ASN A 371 -16.50 -16.98 -4.41
CA ASN A 371 -15.52 -16.50 -5.38
C ASN A 371 -15.42 -17.45 -6.56
N PHE A 372 -14.73 -17.04 -7.63
CA PHE A 372 -14.25 -17.90 -8.70
C PHE A 372 -12.92 -18.52 -8.27
N TYR A 373 -12.97 -19.66 -7.55
CA TYR A 373 -11.76 -20.34 -7.10
C TYR A 373 -11.17 -21.15 -8.25
N ARG A 374 -9.95 -20.78 -8.66
CA ARG A 374 -9.22 -21.42 -9.75
C ARG A 374 -8.37 -22.58 -9.28
N GLU A 375 -8.01 -22.57 -8.01
CA GLU A 375 -7.16 -23.54 -7.36
C GLU A 375 -7.92 -24.22 -6.23
N GLN A 376 -8.04 -25.56 -6.32
CA GLN A 376 -8.75 -26.35 -5.30
C GLN A 376 -8.18 -26.14 -3.89
N TRP A 377 -6.84 -26.03 -3.76
CA TRP A 377 -6.22 -25.81 -2.46
C TRP A 377 -6.65 -24.52 -1.78
N LEU A 378 -7.04 -23.50 -2.56
CA LEU A 378 -7.52 -22.20 -2.02
C LEU A 378 -8.94 -22.36 -1.47
N ALA A 379 -9.82 -23.04 -2.20
CA ALA A 379 -11.15 -23.40 -1.73
C ALA A 379 -11.07 -24.26 -0.47
N ASP A 380 -10.21 -25.30 -0.48
CA ASP A 380 -9.98 -26.17 0.69
C ASP A 380 -9.45 -25.38 1.91
N ARG A 381 -8.55 -24.40 1.68
CA ARG A 381 -8.03 -23.53 2.75
C ARG A 381 -9.14 -22.73 3.40
N LEU A 382 -10.00 -22.09 2.62
CA LEU A 382 -11.09 -21.26 3.11
C LEU A 382 -12.15 -22.11 3.85
N ALA A 383 -12.55 -23.23 3.25
CA ALA A 383 -13.47 -24.15 3.89
C ALA A 383 -12.91 -24.75 5.18
N GLY A 384 -11.61 -25.08 5.21
CA GLY A 384 -10.92 -25.52 6.42
C GLY A 384 -10.87 -24.44 7.50
N THR A 385 -10.66 -23.16 7.10
CA THR A 385 -10.71 -22.03 8.04
C THR A 385 -12.11 -21.86 8.63
N LEU A 386 -13.16 -21.88 7.78
CA LEU A 386 -14.55 -21.85 8.24
C LEU A 386 -14.86 -22.98 9.20
N THR A 387 -14.44 -24.22 8.86
CA THR A 387 -14.61 -25.38 9.75
C THR A 387 -13.96 -25.15 11.12
N GLY A 388 -12.76 -24.55 11.16
CA GLY A 388 -12.08 -24.22 12.41
C GLY A 388 -12.84 -23.18 13.25
N VAL A 389 -13.39 -22.15 12.61
CA VAL A 389 -14.08 -21.04 13.26
C VAL A 389 -15.49 -21.42 13.72
N PHE A 390 -16.28 -22.08 12.86
CA PHE A 390 -17.69 -22.40 13.16
C PHE A 390 -17.87 -23.76 13.84
N GLY A 391 -16.84 -24.61 13.81
CA GLY A 391 -16.90 -25.96 14.39
C GLY A 391 -17.61 -26.99 13.50
N ASN A 392 -18.11 -26.59 12.36
CA ASN A 392 -18.84 -27.39 11.39
C ASN A 392 -18.21 -27.30 10.01
N ARG A 393 -18.48 -28.30 9.15
CA ARG A 393 -18.08 -28.22 7.74
C ARG A 393 -19.09 -27.38 6.97
N PRO A 394 -18.67 -26.35 6.19
CA PRO A 394 -19.59 -25.48 5.47
C PRO A 394 -20.37 -26.22 4.38
N CYS A 395 -21.59 -25.76 4.11
CA CYS A 395 -22.26 -26.07 2.85
C CYS A 395 -21.38 -25.59 1.71
N PHE A 396 -21.28 -26.39 0.65
CA PHE A 396 -20.48 -26.07 -0.50
C PHE A 396 -21.28 -26.25 -1.79
N ASP A 397 -21.44 -25.19 -2.53
CA ASP A 397 -22.14 -25.20 -3.81
C ASP A 397 -21.24 -24.73 -4.93
N LEU A 398 -21.39 -25.39 -6.08
CA LEU A 398 -20.75 -25.00 -7.33
C LEU A 398 -21.78 -24.32 -8.21
N GLY A 399 -21.49 -23.09 -8.59
CA GLY A 399 -22.25 -22.33 -9.57
C GLY A 399 -21.92 -22.69 -11.00
N GLN A 400 -22.31 -21.83 -11.92
CA GLN A 400 -22.09 -22.07 -13.36
C GLN A 400 -20.59 -22.03 -13.70
N LYS A 401 -20.16 -22.92 -14.61
CA LYS A 401 -18.83 -22.83 -15.21
C LYS A 401 -18.80 -21.70 -16.24
N VAL A 402 -17.92 -20.76 -16.05
CA VAL A 402 -17.68 -19.68 -17.01
C VAL A 402 -16.39 -19.98 -17.77
N GLY A 403 -16.53 -20.53 -19.00
CA GLY A 403 -15.39 -20.90 -19.85
C GLY A 403 -14.64 -22.18 -19.43
N THR A 404 -13.64 -22.60 -20.22
CA THR A 404 -12.85 -23.80 -19.96
C THR A 404 -11.69 -23.57 -18.97
N ASP A 405 -11.20 -22.35 -18.84
CA ASP A 405 -9.97 -22.00 -18.11
C ASP A 405 -10.19 -20.97 -17.00
N VAL A 406 -11.41 -20.47 -16.81
CA VAL A 406 -11.79 -19.56 -15.72
C VAL A 406 -12.38 -20.41 -14.60
N GLY A 407 -11.87 -20.36 -13.39
CA GLY A 407 -12.34 -21.12 -12.24
C GLY A 407 -13.86 -21.21 -12.12
N GLN A 408 -14.33 -22.13 -11.31
CA GLN A 408 -15.77 -22.31 -11.10
C GLN A 408 -16.24 -21.41 -9.97
N PHE A 409 -17.35 -20.70 -10.17
CA PHE A 409 -18.03 -19.99 -9.08
C PHE A 409 -18.36 -20.98 -7.97
N SER A 410 -17.98 -20.68 -6.76
CA SER A 410 -18.16 -21.57 -5.62
C SER A 410 -18.61 -20.76 -4.41
N VAL A 411 -19.60 -21.28 -3.69
CA VAL A 411 -20.22 -20.65 -2.54
C VAL A 411 -19.98 -21.53 -1.31
N PHE A 412 -19.56 -20.90 -0.22
CA PHE A 412 -19.53 -21.49 1.12
C PHE A 412 -20.58 -20.81 1.97
N VAL A 413 -21.40 -21.60 2.69
CA VAL A 413 -22.33 -21.13 3.72
C VAL A 413 -22.11 -21.92 4.99
N ASP A 414 -21.92 -21.24 6.12
CA ASP A 414 -21.73 -21.85 7.41
C ASP A 414 -22.49 -21.07 8.50
N GLY A 415 -22.61 -21.63 9.67
CA GLY A 415 -23.27 -21.02 10.82
C GLY A 415 -22.99 -21.77 12.10
N SER A 416 -23.16 -21.11 13.21
CA SER A 416 -22.97 -21.75 14.53
C SER A 416 -24.01 -22.84 14.82
N ASP A 417 -25.16 -22.77 14.16
CA ASP A 417 -26.23 -23.75 14.27
C ASP A 417 -26.53 -24.38 12.91
N GLN A 418 -26.11 -25.62 12.72
CA GLN A 418 -26.34 -26.39 11.50
C GLN A 418 -27.84 -26.63 11.21
N SER A 419 -28.73 -26.59 12.22
CA SER A 419 -30.15 -26.74 12.01
C SER A 419 -30.79 -25.55 11.25
N SER A 420 -30.13 -24.41 11.24
CA SER A 420 -30.53 -23.22 10.47
C SER A 420 -30.13 -23.29 9.00
N LEU A 421 -29.38 -24.32 8.59
CA LEU A 421 -28.89 -24.51 7.24
C LEU A 421 -29.54 -25.73 6.55
N ARG A 422 -29.66 -25.63 5.23
CA ARG A 422 -30.14 -26.71 4.32
C ARG A 422 -29.05 -27.09 3.32
N CYS A 423 -27.99 -27.71 3.80
CA CYS A 423 -26.90 -28.13 2.93
C CYS A 423 -27.33 -29.29 2.01
N SER A 424 -27.19 -29.09 0.69
CA SER A 424 -27.29 -30.19 -0.29
C SER A 424 -25.97 -30.94 -0.38
N THR A 425 -24.88 -30.21 -0.30
CA THR A 425 -23.51 -30.71 -0.33
C THR A 425 -22.73 -30.03 0.79
N VAL A 426 -21.94 -30.79 1.52
CA VAL A 426 -21.03 -30.30 2.56
C VAL A 426 -19.61 -30.47 2.02
N TRP A 427 -18.78 -29.46 2.24
CA TRP A 427 -17.39 -29.54 1.86
C TRP A 427 -16.68 -30.73 2.52
N ASP A 428 -15.92 -31.49 1.73
CA ASP A 428 -15.07 -32.58 2.20
C ASP A 428 -13.68 -32.46 1.57
N PRO A 429 -12.62 -32.50 2.36
CA PRO A 429 -11.26 -32.47 1.81
C PRO A 429 -10.90 -33.75 1.05
N ASP A 430 -11.66 -34.82 1.20
CA ASP A 430 -11.49 -36.09 0.47
C ASP A 430 -10.04 -36.62 0.50
N GLY A 431 -9.42 -36.61 1.68
CA GLY A 431 -8.04 -37.01 1.90
C GLY A 431 -6.97 -35.99 1.44
N ARG A 432 -7.37 -34.86 0.87
CA ARG A 432 -6.44 -33.79 0.50
C ARG A 432 -5.89 -33.08 1.74
N THR A 433 -4.63 -32.66 1.68
CA THR A 433 -4.01 -31.85 2.75
C THR A 433 -4.55 -30.42 2.67
N VAL A 434 -5.26 -29.99 3.69
CA VAL A 434 -5.77 -28.62 3.81
C VAL A 434 -4.65 -27.70 4.24
N VAL A 435 -4.47 -26.59 3.49
CA VAL A 435 -3.47 -25.58 3.82
C VAL A 435 -3.92 -24.77 5.05
N ALA A 436 -2.99 -24.50 5.96
CA ALA A 436 -3.27 -23.73 7.19
C ALA A 436 -3.93 -22.37 6.89
N PRO A 437 -4.82 -21.87 7.77
CA PRO A 437 -5.47 -20.57 7.64
C PRO A 437 -4.50 -19.42 7.38
N ALA A 438 -4.98 -18.38 6.70
CA ALA A 438 -4.38 -17.07 6.78
C ALA A 438 -4.76 -16.45 8.13
N VAL A 439 -3.81 -15.78 8.79
CA VAL A 439 -4.02 -15.13 10.10
C VAL A 439 -3.55 -13.69 10.02
N ASP A 440 -3.98 -12.81 10.94
CA ASP A 440 -3.66 -11.38 10.93
C ASP A 440 -2.15 -11.09 10.93
N ASP A 441 -1.34 -11.95 11.57
CA ASP A 441 0.13 -11.85 11.48
C ASP A 441 0.67 -12.26 10.09
N ARG A 442 -0.09 -13.03 9.32
CA ARG A 442 0.30 -13.53 8.00
C ARG A 442 -0.90 -13.63 7.05
N PRO A 443 -1.44 -12.50 6.62
CA PRO A 443 -2.67 -12.41 5.85
C PRO A 443 -2.44 -12.65 4.34
N PHE A 444 -1.69 -13.72 4.01
CA PHE A 444 -1.33 -14.04 2.62
C PHE A 444 -2.18 -15.21 2.12
N LEU A 445 -3.45 -14.94 1.80
CA LEU A 445 -4.42 -15.95 1.36
C LEU A 445 -3.91 -16.78 0.18
N TYR A 446 -3.33 -16.11 -0.82
CA TYR A 446 -2.92 -16.70 -2.10
C TYR A 446 -1.54 -17.37 -2.07
N LEU A 447 -0.93 -17.54 -0.90
CA LEU A 447 0.34 -18.26 -0.73
C LEU A 447 0.09 -19.68 -0.22
N ARG A 448 0.24 -20.68 -1.08
CA ARG A 448 0.03 -22.09 -0.72
C ARG A 448 1.05 -22.59 0.30
N SER A 449 2.29 -22.17 0.16
CA SER A 449 3.40 -22.58 1.04
C SER A 449 4.14 -21.36 1.60
N ARG A 450 4.84 -21.55 2.72
CA ARG A 450 5.70 -20.50 3.34
C ARG A 450 7.00 -20.36 2.54
N THR A 451 6.90 -19.89 1.31
CA THR A 451 8.03 -19.68 0.41
C THR A 451 7.91 -18.35 -0.30
N ILE A 452 9.02 -17.72 -0.61
CA ILE A 452 9.04 -16.57 -1.50
C ILE A 452 9.11 -17.10 -2.93
N PRO A 453 8.10 -16.84 -3.79
CA PRO A 453 8.12 -17.31 -5.17
C PRO A 453 9.35 -16.84 -5.93
N GLY A 454 9.92 -17.69 -6.80
CA GLY A 454 11.17 -17.40 -7.50
C GLY A 454 11.13 -16.12 -8.35
N LYS A 455 9.98 -15.76 -8.90
CA LYS A 455 9.81 -14.48 -9.62
C LYS A 455 9.98 -13.26 -8.72
N TYR A 456 9.54 -13.32 -7.44
CA TYR A 456 9.82 -12.27 -6.47
C TYR A 456 11.33 -12.16 -6.22
N LEU A 457 12.01 -13.28 -5.93
CA LEU A 457 13.45 -13.29 -5.69
C LEU A 457 14.23 -12.71 -6.87
N ALA A 458 13.88 -13.09 -8.10
CA ALA A 458 14.52 -12.55 -9.30
C ALA A 458 14.30 -11.02 -9.44
N THR A 459 13.09 -10.55 -9.19
CA THR A 459 12.75 -9.12 -9.26
C THR A 459 13.49 -8.33 -8.18
N LEU A 460 13.49 -8.81 -6.94
CA LEU A 460 14.20 -8.17 -5.82
C LEU A 460 15.71 -8.13 -6.06
N PHE A 461 16.28 -9.20 -6.60
CA PHE A 461 17.68 -9.22 -7.01
C PHE A 461 17.99 -8.14 -8.06
N LEU A 462 17.14 -7.99 -9.09
CA LEU A 462 17.31 -6.96 -10.11
C LEU A 462 17.17 -5.55 -9.54
N VAL A 463 16.24 -5.33 -8.59
CA VAL A 463 16.10 -4.06 -7.87
C VAL A 463 17.38 -3.72 -7.10
N LEU A 464 17.94 -4.67 -6.35
CA LEU A 464 19.19 -4.47 -5.61
C LEU A 464 20.37 -4.22 -6.55
N LEU A 465 20.46 -4.95 -7.66
CA LEU A 465 21.51 -4.75 -8.67
C LEU A 465 21.40 -3.36 -9.30
N ALA A 466 20.21 -2.93 -9.69
CA ALA A 466 19.97 -1.59 -10.22
C ALA A 466 20.33 -0.51 -9.20
N SER A 467 20.04 -0.75 -7.92
CA SER A 467 20.40 0.16 -6.82
C SER A 467 21.91 0.28 -6.64
N LEU A 468 22.64 -0.84 -6.67
CA LEU A 468 24.10 -0.84 -6.64
C LEU A 468 24.70 -0.06 -7.80
N ILE A 469 24.23 -0.31 -9.01
CA ILE A 469 24.70 0.39 -10.22
C ILE A 469 24.36 1.88 -10.12
N GLY A 470 23.14 2.24 -9.73
CA GLY A 470 22.67 3.61 -9.59
C GLY A 470 23.50 4.40 -8.58
N VAL A 471 23.72 3.86 -7.39
CA VAL A 471 24.54 4.50 -6.36
C VAL A 471 26.01 4.59 -6.77
N TRP A 472 26.55 3.54 -7.38
CA TRP A 472 27.94 3.57 -7.90
C TRP A 472 28.14 4.69 -8.94
N THR A 473 27.24 4.83 -9.90
CA THR A 473 27.33 5.85 -10.94
C THR A 473 27.10 7.27 -10.41
N ALA A 474 26.30 7.42 -9.36
CA ALA A 474 25.99 8.70 -8.73
C ALA A 474 27.01 9.13 -7.69
N GLY A 475 27.38 8.24 -6.77
CA GLY A 475 28.16 8.55 -5.56
C GLY A 475 29.63 8.16 -5.63
N GLY A 476 30.05 7.33 -6.58
CA GLY A 476 31.43 6.87 -6.71
C GLY A 476 31.73 5.51 -6.06
N ALA A 477 32.98 5.30 -5.66
CA ALA A 477 33.45 3.99 -5.21
C ALA A 477 32.81 3.50 -3.90
N PHE A 478 32.52 2.21 -3.78
CA PHE A 478 31.99 1.58 -2.57
C PHE A 478 32.99 1.55 -1.39
N LYS A 479 34.29 1.68 -1.66
CA LYS A 479 35.33 1.62 -0.61
C LYS A 479 35.17 2.69 0.48
N PRO A 480 34.84 3.97 0.19
CA PRO A 480 34.49 4.95 1.22
C PRO A 480 33.23 4.58 1.98
N MET A 481 32.19 4.03 1.29
CA MET A 481 30.92 3.62 1.92
C MET A 481 31.10 2.50 2.93
N ALA A 482 32.07 1.61 2.75
CA ALA A 482 32.36 0.53 3.69
C ALA A 482 32.75 1.01 5.10
N ARG A 483 33.14 2.29 5.27
CA ARG A 483 33.39 2.89 6.58
C ARG A 483 32.10 3.21 7.34
N TYR A 484 30.96 3.23 6.65
CA TYR A 484 29.64 3.59 7.15
C TYR A 484 28.68 2.39 7.14
N VAL A 485 29.21 1.19 7.40
CA VAL A 485 28.42 -0.05 7.50
C VAL A 485 27.35 0.05 8.58
N ASP A 486 27.61 0.77 9.66
CA ASP A 486 26.62 1.07 10.69
C ASP A 486 25.40 1.81 10.12
N LEU A 487 25.61 2.83 9.29
CA LEU A 487 24.52 3.57 8.62
C LEU A 487 23.80 2.71 7.58
N PHE A 488 24.48 1.80 6.88
CA PHE A 488 23.84 0.82 6.00
C PHE A 488 22.82 -0.04 6.76
N PHE A 489 23.22 -0.60 7.91
CA PHE A 489 22.30 -1.42 8.71
C PHE A 489 21.19 -0.59 9.36
N MET A 490 21.45 0.67 9.73
CA MET A 490 20.40 1.59 10.19
C MET A 490 19.36 1.85 9.11
N GLY A 491 19.79 2.10 7.86
CA GLY A 491 18.85 2.29 6.73
C GLY A 491 17.99 1.06 6.48
N ALA A 492 18.58 -0.13 6.48
CA ALA A 492 17.86 -1.39 6.31
C ALA A 492 16.82 -1.63 7.41
N ALA A 493 17.21 -1.42 8.66
CA ALA A 493 16.34 -1.60 9.81
C ALA A 493 15.20 -0.58 9.84
N PHE A 494 15.50 0.66 9.46
CA PHE A 494 14.54 1.76 9.51
C PHE A 494 13.38 1.54 8.51
N LEU A 495 13.69 1.27 7.25
CA LEU A 495 12.65 1.04 6.24
C LEU A 495 11.79 -0.18 6.58
N LEU A 496 12.40 -1.25 7.09
CA LEU A 496 11.65 -2.43 7.52
C LEU A 496 10.72 -2.13 8.71
N LEU A 497 11.15 -1.26 9.64
CA LEU A 497 10.33 -0.82 10.77
C LEU A 497 9.15 0.03 10.33
N GLU A 498 9.36 0.92 9.37
CA GLU A 498 8.33 1.78 8.78
C GLU A 498 7.25 0.95 8.08
N THR A 499 7.63 0.02 7.20
CA THR A 499 6.70 -0.89 6.54
C THR A 499 5.84 -1.66 7.54
N LYS A 500 6.44 -2.15 8.63
CA LYS A 500 5.70 -2.83 9.71
C LYS A 500 4.67 -1.91 10.36
N ALA A 501 4.97 -0.62 10.54
CA ALA A 501 4.02 0.34 11.11
C ALA A 501 2.79 0.51 10.20
N VAL A 502 2.97 0.62 8.88
CA VAL A 502 1.85 0.69 7.90
C VAL A 502 0.94 -0.52 8.03
N VAL A 503 1.51 -1.72 8.06
CA VAL A 503 0.76 -2.99 8.22
C VAL A 503 -0.03 -3.02 9.52
N GLN A 504 0.57 -2.57 10.61
CA GLN A 504 -0.08 -2.51 11.92
C GLN A 504 -1.29 -1.56 11.94
N PHE A 505 -1.15 -0.38 11.34
CA PHE A 505 -2.25 0.58 11.26
C PHE A 505 -3.34 0.12 10.30
N ALA A 506 -3.00 -0.56 9.21
CA ALA A 506 -3.95 -1.15 8.30
C ALA A 506 -4.85 -2.19 9.00
N LEU A 507 -4.28 -3.04 9.87
CA LEU A 507 -5.07 -3.98 10.67
C LEU A 507 -5.97 -3.26 11.69
N LEU A 508 -5.45 -2.24 12.38
CA LEU A 508 -6.16 -1.60 13.50
C LEU A 508 -7.25 -0.60 13.08
N PHE A 509 -7.11 0.01 11.91
CA PHE A 509 -7.96 1.11 11.46
C PHE A 509 -8.52 0.94 10.05
N GLY A 510 -8.18 -0.15 9.39
CA GLY A 510 -8.57 -0.47 8.01
C GLY A 510 -7.53 -0.06 6.98
N THR A 511 -7.68 -0.63 5.80
CA THR A 511 -6.78 -0.47 4.65
C THR A 511 -7.12 0.78 3.82
N THR A 512 -7.81 1.75 4.42
CA THR A 512 -8.27 2.94 3.71
C THR A 512 -7.12 3.88 3.33
N TRP A 513 -7.28 4.60 2.23
CA TRP A 513 -6.33 5.63 1.80
C TRP A 513 -6.05 6.67 2.90
N PHE A 514 -7.08 7.01 3.70
CA PHE A 514 -6.94 7.96 4.81
C PHE A 514 -5.98 7.43 5.88
N VAL A 515 -6.10 6.15 6.27
CA VAL A 515 -5.21 5.53 7.28
C VAL A 515 -3.77 5.53 6.77
N ASN A 516 -3.54 5.17 5.51
CA ASN A 516 -2.22 5.18 4.92
C ASN A 516 -1.60 6.59 4.92
N ALA A 517 -2.34 7.60 4.46
CA ALA A 517 -1.90 8.98 4.47
C ALA A 517 -1.56 9.48 5.88
N LEU A 518 -2.34 9.07 6.89
CA LEU A 518 -2.12 9.42 8.29
C LEU A 518 -0.83 8.79 8.83
N VAL A 519 -0.57 7.52 8.51
CA VAL A 519 0.68 6.85 8.93
C VAL A 519 1.88 7.54 8.32
N PHE A 520 1.84 7.84 7.05
CA PHE A 520 2.92 8.50 6.34
C PHE A 520 3.23 9.89 6.86
N ALA A 521 2.20 10.74 6.97
CA ALA A 521 2.36 12.05 7.58
C ALA A 521 2.82 11.95 9.05
N GLY A 522 2.37 10.92 9.77
CA GLY A 522 2.75 10.63 11.15
C GLY A 522 4.23 10.26 11.29
N VAL A 523 4.74 9.39 10.42
CA VAL A 523 6.18 9.04 10.40
C VAL A 523 7.03 10.28 10.15
N LEU A 524 6.70 11.10 9.15
CA LEU A 524 7.42 12.35 8.88
C LEU A 524 7.35 13.34 10.06
N ALA A 525 6.19 13.45 10.71
CA ALA A 525 6.04 14.30 11.89
C ALA A 525 6.93 13.83 13.06
N ILE A 526 7.06 12.52 13.26
CA ILE A 526 7.94 11.94 14.28
C ILE A 526 9.42 12.15 13.93
N VAL A 527 9.79 12.06 12.67
CA VAL A 527 11.15 12.40 12.21
C VAL A 527 11.44 13.87 12.49
N LEU A 528 10.51 14.77 12.13
CA LEU A 528 10.64 16.20 12.44
C LEU A 528 10.81 16.46 13.94
N LEU A 529 10.04 15.76 14.77
CA LEU A 529 10.15 15.83 16.22
C LEU A 529 11.52 15.37 16.71
N ALA A 530 12.03 14.26 16.19
CA ALA A 530 13.35 13.72 16.55
C ALA A 530 14.47 14.74 16.27
N ILE A 531 14.41 15.41 15.11
CA ILE A 531 15.38 16.42 14.72
C ILE A 531 15.28 17.65 15.62
N GLU A 532 14.08 18.10 15.92
CA GLU A 532 13.89 19.26 16.79
C GLU A 532 14.38 18.98 18.22
N VAL A 533 14.24 17.73 18.69
CA VAL A 533 14.78 17.29 19.98
C VAL A 533 16.31 17.25 19.92
N GLU A 534 16.93 16.60 18.90
CA GLU A 534 18.37 16.52 18.75
C GLU A 534 19.02 17.92 18.63
N ARG A 535 18.33 18.88 17.96
CA ARG A 535 18.77 20.26 17.86
C ARG A 535 18.87 20.98 19.21
N ARG A 536 17.97 20.66 20.15
CA ARG A 536 17.88 21.31 21.46
C ARG A 536 18.64 20.60 22.55
N ILE A 537 18.66 19.27 22.48
CA ILE A 537 19.17 18.39 23.53
C ILE A 537 20.14 17.39 22.90
N HIS A 538 21.44 17.69 22.97
CA HIS A 538 22.47 16.72 22.56
C HIS A 538 22.55 15.60 23.58
N ILE A 539 22.01 14.43 23.23
CA ILE A 539 21.95 13.32 24.18
C ILE A 539 23.34 12.70 24.37
N GLY A 540 24.14 12.54 23.31
CA GLY A 540 25.55 12.09 23.35
C GLY A 540 25.77 10.74 24.07
N ARG A 541 24.73 9.93 24.23
CA ARG A 541 24.73 8.65 24.95
C ARG A 541 24.18 7.53 24.09
N PRO A 542 24.95 7.01 23.13
CA PRO A 542 24.48 6.00 22.19
C PRO A 542 23.94 4.74 22.87
N LEU A 543 24.59 4.28 23.97
CA LEU A 543 24.10 3.11 24.70
C LEU A 543 22.68 3.32 25.27
N LEU A 544 22.37 4.52 25.74
CA LEU A 544 21.01 4.86 26.21
C LEU A 544 20.01 4.82 25.05
N LEU A 545 20.35 5.44 23.92
CA LEU A 545 19.46 5.49 22.76
C LEU A 545 19.20 4.09 22.19
N PHE A 546 20.24 3.28 21.98
CA PHE A 546 20.04 1.89 21.54
C PHE A 546 19.29 1.06 22.58
N GLY A 547 19.53 1.28 23.88
CA GLY A 547 18.74 0.65 24.97
C GLY A 547 17.27 0.99 24.91
N LEU A 548 16.92 2.28 24.70
CA LEU A 548 15.55 2.72 24.52
C LEU A 548 14.91 2.15 23.24
N LEU A 549 15.68 2.08 22.15
CA LEU A 549 15.21 1.48 20.90
C LEU A 549 14.87 0.00 21.10
N PHE A 550 15.78 -0.78 21.67
CA PHE A 550 15.54 -2.21 21.94
C PHE A 550 14.39 -2.42 22.92
N LEU A 551 14.25 -1.56 23.93
CA LEU A 551 13.10 -1.60 24.85
C LEU A 551 11.80 -1.34 24.08
N GLY A 552 11.76 -0.32 23.22
CA GLY A 552 10.58 -0.03 22.38
C GLY A 552 10.23 -1.19 21.45
N LEU A 553 11.22 -1.78 20.78
CA LEU A 553 11.04 -2.97 19.93
C LEU A 553 10.55 -4.18 20.74
N LEU A 554 11.08 -4.39 21.94
CA LEU A 554 10.64 -5.47 22.82
C LEU A 554 9.18 -5.29 23.26
N VAL A 555 8.80 -4.07 23.65
CA VAL A 555 7.41 -3.77 24.01
C VAL A 555 6.49 -3.98 22.81
N ALA A 556 6.88 -3.50 21.63
CA ALA A 556 6.11 -3.71 20.39
C ALA A 556 6.01 -5.20 19.99
N LEU A 557 7.00 -6.02 20.37
CA LEU A 557 6.97 -7.46 20.16
C LEU A 557 6.06 -8.19 21.17
N LEU A 558 6.06 -7.74 22.42
CA LEU A 558 5.29 -8.38 23.51
C LEU A 558 3.80 -8.02 23.47
N VAL A 559 3.45 -6.84 22.96
CA VAL A 559 2.05 -6.42 22.80
C VAL A 559 1.54 -6.88 21.44
N PRO A 560 0.67 -7.89 21.36
CA PRO A 560 0.09 -8.32 20.11
C PRO A 560 -0.82 -7.22 19.55
N THR A 561 -0.82 -7.06 18.22
CA THR A 561 -1.60 -5.98 17.58
C THR A 561 -3.11 -6.16 17.76
N ASP A 562 -3.57 -7.41 17.72
CA ASP A 562 -4.97 -7.82 17.94
C ASP A 562 -5.47 -7.46 19.35
N ALA A 563 -4.62 -7.49 20.39
CA ALA A 563 -5.00 -7.03 21.72
C ALA A 563 -5.43 -5.55 21.75
N LEU A 564 -4.98 -4.74 20.79
CA LEU A 564 -5.39 -3.35 20.68
C LEU A 564 -6.81 -3.19 20.09
N LEU A 565 -7.32 -4.17 19.37
CA LEU A 565 -8.67 -4.15 18.79
C LEU A 565 -9.76 -4.07 19.86
N GLY A 566 -9.52 -4.62 21.06
CA GLY A 566 -10.44 -4.53 22.19
C GLY A 566 -10.64 -3.14 22.81
N PHE A 567 -9.82 -2.13 22.41
CA PHE A 567 -9.98 -0.76 22.90
C PHE A 567 -10.88 0.07 21.96
N SER A 568 -11.58 1.07 22.53
CA SER A 568 -12.26 2.08 21.71
C SER A 568 -11.27 2.88 20.86
N VAL A 569 -11.75 3.53 19.80
CA VAL A 569 -10.91 4.13 18.73
C VAL A 569 -9.81 5.06 19.26
N VAL A 570 -10.11 5.92 20.23
CA VAL A 570 -9.14 6.92 20.73
C VAL A 570 -7.99 6.27 21.50
N PRO A 571 -8.21 5.48 22.57
CA PRO A 571 -7.10 4.79 23.24
C PRO A 571 -6.39 3.79 22.33
N ARG A 572 -7.06 3.11 21.41
CA ARG A 572 -6.46 2.26 20.38
C ARG A 572 -5.47 3.07 19.55
N PHE A 573 -5.86 4.24 19.06
CA PHE A 573 -5.00 5.12 18.27
C PHE A 573 -3.78 5.61 19.06
N LEU A 574 -3.95 6.06 20.29
CA LEU A 574 -2.84 6.54 21.12
C LEU A 574 -1.84 5.44 21.44
N LEU A 575 -2.32 4.24 21.79
CA LEU A 575 -1.47 3.09 22.07
C LEU A 575 -0.74 2.62 20.81
N ALA A 576 -1.45 2.46 19.69
CA ALA A 576 -0.86 2.06 18.42
C ALA A 576 0.21 3.05 17.96
N THR A 577 -0.08 4.35 18.03
CA THR A 577 0.86 5.42 17.68
C THR A 577 2.10 5.38 18.56
N THR A 578 1.93 5.20 19.87
CA THR A 578 3.07 5.10 20.80
C THR A 578 3.92 3.87 20.51
N LEU A 579 3.31 2.71 20.34
CA LEU A 579 4.03 1.45 20.09
C LEU A 579 4.76 1.44 18.74
N ALA A 580 4.15 1.98 17.70
CA ALA A 580 4.75 2.01 16.37
C ALA A 580 5.79 3.12 16.22
N PHE A 581 5.49 4.33 16.70
CA PHE A 581 6.30 5.52 16.40
C PHE A 581 7.39 5.80 17.42
N PHE A 582 7.30 5.26 18.64
CA PHE A 582 8.39 5.44 19.61
C PHE A 582 9.71 4.81 19.15
N PRO A 583 9.76 3.55 18.63
CA PRO A 583 10.99 3.01 18.06
C PRO A 583 11.51 3.82 16.87
N ILE A 584 10.61 4.30 15.99
CA ILE A 584 10.94 5.16 14.85
C ILE A 584 11.57 6.48 15.32
N PHE A 585 11.00 7.10 16.35
CA PHE A 585 11.53 8.32 16.95
C PHE A 585 12.96 8.14 17.46
N VAL A 586 13.20 7.08 18.26
CA VAL A 586 14.52 6.81 18.83
C VAL A 586 15.54 6.44 17.74
N ALA A 587 15.11 5.68 16.73
CA ALA A 587 15.95 5.35 15.58
C ALA A 587 16.43 6.60 14.83
N ASN A 588 15.54 7.58 14.65
CA ASN A 588 15.92 8.86 14.03
C ASN A 588 16.85 9.70 14.91
N LEU A 589 16.69 9.67 16.23
CA LEU A 589 17.67 10.31 17.12
C LEU A 589 19.07 9.70 16.97
N ILE A 590 19.16 8.35 16.92
CA ILE A 590 20.42 7.62 16.72
C ILE A 590 21.05 8.00 15.37
N PHE A 591 20.21 8.01 14.33
CA PHE A 591 20.66 8.35 12.99
C PHE A 591 21.17 9.80 12.91
N ALA A 592 20.40 10.77 13.41
CA ALA A 592 20.76 12.19 13.40
C ALA A 592 22.08 12.45 14.16
N GLU A 593 22.25 11.86 15.37
CA GLU A 593 23.50 11.94 16.13
C GLU A 593 24.68 11.36 15.34
N ARG A 594 24.52 10.17 14.76
CA ARG A 594 25.60 9.48 14.03
C ARG A 594 25.96 10.16 12.71
N PHE A 595 24.94 10.68 12.00
CA PHE A 595 25.15 11.33 10.70
C PHE A 595 25.84 12.68 10.83
N ARG A 596 25.54 13.44 11.89
CA ARG A 596 26.21 14.73 12.19
C ARG A 596 27.72 14.59 12.28
N ASP A 597 28.21 13.47 12.82
CA ASP A 597 29.64 13.21 13.08
C ASP A 597 30.35 12.52 11.90
N THR A 598 29.79 12.55 10.69
CA THR A 598 30.38 11.91 9.51
C THR A 598 31.41 12.80 8.82
N ALA A 599 32.56 12.23 8.49
CA ALA A 599 33.62 12.94 7.76
C ALA A 599 33.32 13.02 6.23
N ASP A 600 32.57 12.06 5.67
CA ASP A 600 32.14 12.03 4.28
C ASP A 600 30.63 11.78 4.23
N PRO A 601 29.82 12.85 4.26
CA PRO A 601 28.36 12.75 4.21
C PRO A 601 27.83 12.05 2.96
N THR A 602 28.50 12.21 1.82
CA THR A 602 28.09 11.56 0.56
C THR A 602 28.23 10.04 0.62
N ALA A 603 29.37 9.55 1.11
CA ALA A 603 29.56 8.11 1.29
C ALA A 603 28.66 7.54 2.37
N ALA A 604 28.45 8.27 3.46
CA ALA A 604 27.55 7.91 4.55
C ALA A 604 26.11 7.76 4.06
N PHE A 605 25.64 8.74 3.29
CA PHE A 605 24.31 8.72 2.68
C PHE A 605 24.15 7.59 1.67
N GLY A 606 25.14 7.37 0.80
CA GLY A 606 25.11 6.26 -0.14
C GLY A 606 25.05 4.89 0.53
N ALA A 607 25.77 4.71 1.65
CA ALA A 607 25.68 3.48 2.45
C ALA A 607 24.27 3.30 3.05
N ASN A 608 23.72 4.35 3.63
CA ASN A 608 22.38 4.32 4.22
C ASN A 608 21.30 4.02 3.16
N LEU A 609 21.36 4.67 1.99
CA LEU A 609 20.46 4.43 0.87
C LEU A 609 20.49 2.96 0.41
N LEU A 610 21.69 2.38 0.23
CA LEU A 610 21.79 0.96 -0.13
C LEU A 610 21.22 0.06 0.97
N GLY A 611 21.40 0.44 2.24
CA GLY A 611 20.76 -0.23 3.36
C GLY A 611 19.25 -0.17 3.27
N ALA A 612 18.68 0.99 3.03
CA ALA A 612 17.23 1.15 2.87
C ALA A 612 16.68 0.30 1.71
N MET A 613 17.38 0.26 0.57
CA MET A 613 16.99 -0.62 -0.55
C MET A 613 16.97 -2.10 -0.13
N LEU A 614 17.95 -2.54 0.66
CA LEU A 614 17.92 -3.88 1.24
C LEU A 614 16.74 -4.06 2.21
N GLY A 615 16.48 -3.09 3.08
CA GLY A 615 15.36 -3.10 4.05
C GLY A 615 14.02 -3.31 3.37
N GLY A 616 13.74 -2.56 2.30
CA GLY A 616 12.52 -2.73 1.51
C GLY A 616 12.41 -4.10 0.84
N THR A 617 13.53 -4.74 0.48
CA THR A 617 13.50 -6.13 -0.01
C THR A 617 13.31 -7.16 1.11
N LEU A 618 13.80 -6.86 2.32
CA LEU A 618 13.62 -7.73 3.50
C LEU A 618 12.17 -7.80 3.99
N GLU A 619 11.31 -6.85 3.62
CA GLU A 619 9.87 -6.93 3.88
C GLU A 619 9.27 -8.25 3.40
N TYR A 620 9.72 -8.75 2.24
CA TYR A 620 9.23 -10.01 1.69
C TYR A 620 9.54 -11.25 2.55
N LEU A 621 10.38 -11.14 3.57
CA LEU A 621 10.52 -12.16 4.60
C LEU A 621 9.21 -12.36 5.39
N SER A 622 8.32 -11.35 5.44
CA SER A 622 6.99 -11.49 6.03
C SER A 622 6.20 -12.67 5.45
N LEU A 623 6.40 -12.97 4.15
CA LEU A 623 5.78 -14.12 3.48
C LEU A 623 6.18 -15.46 4.12
N LEU A 624 7.38 -15.53 4.70
CA LEU A 624 7.92 -16.72 5.37
C LEU A 624 7.52 -16.77 6.85
N VAL A 625 7.78 -15.67 7.56
CA VAL A 625 7.79 -15.64 9.03
C VAL A 625 6.65 -14.84 9.66
N GLY A 626 5.88 -14.06 8.87
CA GLY A 626 4.87 -13.14 9.35
C GLY A 626 5.42 -11.75 9.67
N PHE A 627 4.53 -10.78 9.91
CA PHE A 627 4.91 -9.39 10.14
C PHE A 627 5.51 -9.15 11.53
N ARG A 628 5.04 -9.88 12.55
CA ARG A 628 5.55 -9.75 13.92
C ARG A 628 7.01 -10.18 14.03
N ALA A 629 7.38 -11.26 13.34
CA ALA A 629 8.74 -11.75 13.33
C ALA A 629 9.74 -10.82 12.64
N LEU A 630 9.29 -9.89 11.79
CA LEU A 630 10.17 -8.87 11.21
C LEU A 630 10.82 -7.97 12.28
N LEU A 631 10.20 -7.81 13.46
CA LEU A 631 10.82 -7.06 14.57
C LEU A 631 12.12 -7.69 15.07
N PHE A 632 12.27 -9.03 14.98
CA PHE A 632 13.55 -9.68 15.29
C PHE A 632 14.61 -9.31 14.24
N VAL A 633 14.22 -9.23 12.97
CA VAL A 633 15.15 -8.82 11.90
C VAL A 633 15.56 -7.35 12.10
N VAL A 634 14.62 -6.47 12.41
CA VAL A 634 14.88 -5.06 12.75
C VAL A 634 15.84 -4.95 13.92
N ALA A 635 15.59 -5.69 15.02
CA ALA A 635 16.45 -5.69 16.20
C ALA A 635 17.85 -6.20 15.87
N ALA A 636 17.96 -7.28 15.09
CA ALA A 636 19.26 -7.81 14.65
C ALA A 636 20.05 -6.79 13.80
N LEU A 637 19.39 -6.10 12.86
CA LEU A 637 20.02 -5.07 12.04
C LEU A 637 20.50 -3.89 12.89
N TYR A 638 19.71 -3.40 13.85
CA TYR A 638 20.15 -2.35 14.77
C TYR A 638 21.25 -2.82 15.70
N LEU A 639 21.26 -4.09 16.13
CA LEU A 639 22.36 -4.65 16.92
C LEU A 639 23.66 -4.65 16.10
N VAL A 640 23.63 -5.07 14.84
CA VAL A 640 24.78 -5.02 13.95
C VAL A 640 25.23 -3.57 13.74
N ALA A 641 24.29 -2.64 13.54
CA ALA A 641 24.61 -1.22 13.45
C ALA A 641 25.34 -0.71 14.71
N TYR A 642 24.86 -1.09 15.90
CA TYR A 642 25.53 -0.73 17.16
C TYR A 642 26.95 -1.32 17.27
N LEU A 643 27.13 -2.60 16.92
CA LEU A 643 28.42 -3.30 17.01
C LEU A 643 29.46 -2.79 16.00
N THR A 644 29.00 -2.33 14.82
CA THR A 644 29.87 -1.81 13.75
C THR A 644 30.12 -0.32 13.85
N ARG A 645 29.48 0.38 14.80
CA ARG A 645 29.69 1.81 15.04
C ARG A 645 31.15 2.11 15.40
N PRO A 646 31.79 3.12 14.77
CA PRO A 646 33.13 3.57 15.14
C PRO A 646 33.18 4.00 16.61
N ARG A 647 34.18 3.56 17.34
CA ARG A 647 34.38 4.01 18.73
C ARG A 647 34.83 5.48 18.71
N THR A 648 34.20 6.30 19.55
CA THR A 648 34.59 7.71 19.79
C THR A 648 36.09 7.79 20.11
N GLY A 649 36.88 8.28 19.16
CA GLY A 649 38.34 8.40 19.31
C GLY A 649 39.14 8.33 18.01
N GLN A 650 38.55 7.91 16.90
CA GLN A 650 39.26 7.73 15.62
C GLN A 650 38.96 8.75 14.52
N THR A 651 38.17 9.78 14.78
CA THR A 651 37.69 10.76 13.74
C THR A 651 38.08 12.22 14.03
N GLN A 652 39.26 12.47 14.65
CA GLN A 652 39.86 13.81 14.62
C GLN A 652 41.03 13.81 13.62
N GLY A 653 40.70 14.08 12.37
CA GLY A 653 41.69 14.25 11.30
C GLY A 653 41.06 14.87 10.05
N GLU A 654 41.27 16.19 9.91
CA GLU A 654 41.20 16.98 8.68
C GLU A 654 39.91 17.05 7.85
N GLY A 655 39.31 18.22 7.80
CA GLY A 655 38.40 18.64 6.74
C GLY A 655 37.00 19.05 7.18
N ALA A 656 36.88 20.17 7.90
CA ALA A 656 35.59 20.85 8.07
C ALA A 656 35.10 21.39 6.72
N THR A 657 34.34 20.58 5.99
CA THR A 657 33.51 21.05 4.88
C THR A 657 32.05 20.85 5.26
N THR A 658 31.27 21.87 5.01
CA THR A 658 29.87 22.13 5.33
C THR A 658 28.95 20.90 5.45
N PRO A 659 28.07 20.81 6.45
CA PRO A 659 27.15 19.68 6.67
C PRO A 659 25.91 19.76 5.77
N VAL A 660 26.05 19.47 4.50
CA VAL A 660 24.96 19.59 3.49
C VAL A 660 24.08 18.33 3.38
N ALA A 661 24.57 17.18 3.86
CA ALA A 661 23.93 15.90 3.55
C ALA A 661 23.12 15.27 4.70
N ALA A 662 23.11 15.86 5.91
CA ALA A 662 22.44 15.24 7.05
C ALA A 662 20.93 15.13 6.92
N GLY A 663 20.29 16.13 6.30
CA GLY A 663 18.85 16.16 6.11
C GLY A 663 18.33 15.17 5.05
N ALA A 664 19.09 15.06 3.96
CA ALA A 664 18.72 14.24 2.82
C ALA A 664 18.64 12.74 3.11
N ALA A 665 19.49 12.26 4.04
CA ALA A 665 19.51 10.85 4.39
C ALA A 665 18.27 10.40 5.18
N ALA A 666 17.79 11.26 6.06
CA ALA A 666 16.59 10.94 6.82
C ALA A 666 15.33 11.03 5.94
N GLU A 667 15.30 11.91 4.94
CA GLU A 667 14.17 12.03 4.02
C GLU A 667 14.13 10.91 2.97
N ALA A 668 15.26 10.48 2.44
CA ALA A 668 15.31 9.28 1.60
C ALA A 668 14.84 8.01 2.36
N ILE A 669 14.87 8.03 3.69
CA ILE A 669 14.36 6.95 4.54
C ILE A 669 12.90 7.18 4.92
N THR A 670 12.44 8.43 5.01
CA THR A 670 11.10 8.79 5.49
C THR A 670 10.18 9.37 4.43
N GLY A 671 10.71 9.80 3.28
CA GLY A 671 9.96 10.32 2.14
C GLY A 671 9.14 9.29 1.37
N SER A 672 9.05 8.11 1.89
CA SER A 672 8.38 6.95 1.30
C SER A 672 6.95 6.75 1.81
N GLY A 673 6.39 7.76 2.34
CA GLY A 673 5.02 7.72 2.78
C GLY A 673 4.08 8.36 1.77
#